data_0a18525dbb5e1a88dcef1b1fb3a5752a
#
_entry.id   0a18525dbb5e1a88dcef1b1fb3a5752a
#
_cell.length_a   1.000
_cell.length_b   1.000
_cell.length_c   1.000
_cell.angle_alpha   90.00
_cell.angle_beta   90.00
_cell.angle_gamma   90.00
#
_symmetry.space_group_name_H-M   'P 1'
#
loop_
_entity.id
_entity.type
_entity.pdbx_description
1 polymer ?
#
loop_
_entity_poly.entity_id
_entity_poly.type
_entity_poly.pdbx_seq_one_letter_code
_entity_poly.pdbx_strand_id
1 'polypeptide(L)'
;MRIRVRPLFLALTLLVGCNGNRDQLLAEIQDPRPEVRAAAVRKLAEQNNADDLVLFTRAAKDLSAFVRGEAATALGESQDPRVVDLLGELLEDPDEAVQGQAALALAKVKNDKAKAYLTLQYGRRGRATRRVIVQALKSANVPGAMATVVAAEAKGLWDRNLLALTEGALPERVGAAEELGKSGRVEAVNRLLPMVRDSQVILAAAAVRGLGDAGDTRAVAPIALLLDESFPELRESAISALMKLQDPTAATKLQAVAVEKSAVSPLATDAILTFPRTPVTDAALCAIALDGARDEALEAARAMRSRGGCPADPIAERLSRPASAASGLQAVAGLGPAAQALLPKVTPWLNQPDAGLRTLAVEAVTHVGDASVVPVIQKLYEQEVAGLTALRADWIPQALPRKYAAELDPSAPRPEAARGKEDPRSTKHAQLFERLQALNAARAKEAGRVVVPPRVPSELSDDVEPSKLQPLATLLTALGALKAPGALEVLKGYADDVSPVLRAAALVGLASVGPEGMEVTRAALLEPDRELQKTLALALAEQGEAGQLALVASLPKMGSEKLVVLDALTRVGPPPASASEPLQGVVKEGGAEAALAAQLLGRMGAKEAVPTLLKALDDSNSVARRDVLLALGAMGDAKSAEVVGRDLYHDLPEIRAAAATALRKMNTGAEAEPFDALKGDYFREVRVAAGASLTKEGTAAGGAR
;
A
#
# COMPACT_ATOMS: atom_id res chain seq x y z
N MET A 1 47.41 -24.38 74.02
CA MET A 1 46.10 -23.87 74.27
C MET A 1 45.85 -22.60 73.50
N ARG A 2 45.21 -22.73 72.32
CA ARG A 2 44.99 -21.59 71.40
C ARG A 2 43.54 -21.15 71.56
N ILE A 3 43.38 -19.95 72.08
CA ILE A 3 42.06 -19.32 72.24
C ILE A 3 41.74 -18.57 70.96
N ARG A 4 40.71 -19.00 70.23
CA ARG A 4 40.14 -18.34 69.07
C ARG A 4 39.26 -17.18 69.56
N VAL A 5 39.66 -15.95 69.29
CA VAL A 5 38.77 -14.78 69.37
C VAL A 5 38.17 -14.57 68.01
N ARG A 6 36.89 -14.39 67.91
CA ARG A 6 36.07 -14.44 66.74
C ARG A 6 35.27 -13.19 66.47
N PRO A 7 34.74 -13.08 65.30
CA PRO A 7 34.51 -11.86 64.52
C PRO A 7 33.17 -11.18 64.91
N LEU A 8 33.10 -10.60 66.08
CA LEU A 8 31.95 -9.78 66.48
C LEU A 8 32.07 -8.31 66.04
N PHE A 9 33.30 -7.88 65.71
CA PHE A 9 33.55 -6.51 65.30
C PHE A 9 33.19 -6.22 63.83
N LEU A 10 33.08 -7.23 62.94
CA LEU A 10 32.79 -6.99 61.53
C LEU A 10 31.27 -6.78 61.25
N ALA A 11 30.41 -7.31 62.15
CA ALA A 11 28.95 -7.10 62.00
C ALA A 11 28.49 -5.72 62.47
N LEU A 12 29.23 -5.11 63.41
CA LEU A 12 28.87 -3.81 63.91
C LEU A 12 29.32 -2.67 62.97
N THR A 13 30.40 -2.86 62.24
CA THR A 13 30.88 -1.87 61.23
C THR A 13 30.02 -1.83 59.97
N LEU A 14 29.34 -2.93 59.60
CA LEU A 14 28.39 -2.95 58.48
C LEU A 14 27.05 -2.28 58.83
N LEU A 15 26.61 -2.35 60.10
CA LEU A 15 25.42 -1.65 60.57
C LEU A 15 25.60 -0.14 60.66
N VAL A 16 26.80 0.33 61.01
CA VAL A 16 27.13 1.75 61.10
C VAL A 16 27.32 2.34 59.70
N GLY A 17 27.78 1.55 58.71
CA GLY A 17 27.91 2.02 57.33
C GLY A 17 26.56 2.22 56.61
N CYS A 18 25.55 1.42 56.90
CA CYS A 18 24.20 1.56 56.34
C CYS A 18 23.45 2.79 56.93
N ASN A 19 23.60 3.09 58.22
CA ASN A 19 22.96 4.24 58.84
C ASN A 19 23.61 5.58 58.39
N GLY A 20 24.93 5.62 58.23
CA GLY A 20 25.63 6.84 57.77
C GLY A 20 25.21 7.30 56.37
N ASN A 21 24.88 6.40 55.46
CA ASN A 21 24.36 6.73 54.12
C ASN A 21 22.92 7.29 54.17
N ARG A 22 22.07 6.76 55.06
CA ARG A 22 20.70 7.23 55.23
C ARG A 22 20.64 8.61 55.89
N ASP A 23 21.42 8.86 56.98
CA ASP A 23 21.48 10.14 57.67
C ASP A 23 21.98 11.26 56.72
N GLN A 24 22.89 10.93 55.80
CA GLN A 24 23.33 11.84 54.75
C GLN A 24 22.18 12.18 53.78
N LEU A 25 21.40 11.18 53.30
CA LEU A 25 20.27 11.42 52.41
C LEU A 25 19.17 12.26 53.07
N LEU A 26 18.94 12.06 54.40
CA LEU A 26 17.99 12.85 55.16
C LEU A 26 18.45 14.32 55.31
N ALA A 27 19.74 14.58 55.30
CA ALA A 27 20.28 15.95 55.22
C ALA A 27 20.19 16.52 53.80
N GLU A 28 20.54 15.73 52.78
CA GLU A 28 20.50 16.12 51.37
C GLU A 28 19.09 16.48 50.87
N ILE A 29 18.02 15.87 51.43
CA ILE A 29 16.63 16.20 51.06
C ILE A 29 16.24 17.63 51.48
N GLN A 30 17.03 18.29 52.31
CA GLN A 30 16.87 19.67 52.74
C GLN A 30 17.91 20.66 52.12
N ASP A 31 18.76 20.16 51.18
CA ASP A 31 19.78 20.97 50.53
C ASP A 31 19.15 22.16 49.77
N PRO A 32 19.76 23.34 49.74
CA PRO A 32 19.26 24.48 48.95
C PRO A 32 19.13 24.18 47.47
N ARG A 33 19.96 23.32 46.93
CA ARG A 33 19.99 22.94 45.49
C ARG A 33 18.94 21.90 45.17
N PRO A 34 18.03 22.16 44.23
CA PRO A 34 16.95 21.24 43.88
C PRO A 34 17.45 19.91 43.31
N GLU A 35 18.60 19.92 42.61
CA GLU A 35 19.18 18.68 42.02
C GLU A 35 19.63 17.70 43.11
N VAL A 36 20.17 18.24 44.23
CA VAL A 36 20.59 17.42 45.38
C VAL A 36 19.37 16.86 46.08
N ARG A 37 18.33 17.69 46.32
CA ARG A 37 17.07 17.21 46.93
C ARG A 37 16.41 16.15 46.10
N ALA A 38 16.33 16.32 44.79
CA ALA A 38 15.74 15.32 43.87
C ALA A 38 16.52 14.01 43.88
N ALA A 39 17.87 14.08 43.84
CA ALA A 39 18.71 12.89 43.92
C ALA A 39 18.55 12.15 45.26
N ALA A 40 18.39 12.89 46.35
CA ALA A 40 18.13 12.31 47.68
C ALA A 40 16.77 11.62 47.74
N VAL A 41 15.70 12.22 47.16
CA VAL A 41 14.37 11.60 47.04
C VAL A 41 14.46 10.28 46.28
N ARG A 42 15.14 10.26 45.14
CA ARG A 42 15.31 9.06 44.32
C ARG A 42 16.04 7.95 45.08
N LYS A 43 17.15 8.25 45.71
CA LYS A 43 17.93 7.27 46.49
C LYS A 43 17.19 6.75 47.74
N LEU A 44 16.38 7.60 48.37
CA LEU A 44 15.51 7.15 49.47
C LEU A 44 14.42 6.21 48.99
N ALA A 45 13.82 6.48 47.78
CA ALA A 45 12.84 5.60 47.16
C ALA A 45 13.44 4.19 46.88
N GLU A 46 14.68 4.13 46.41
CA GLU A 46 15.41 2.87 46.17
C GLU A 46 15.58 2.02 47.44
N GLN A 47 15.61 2.67 48.63
CA GLN A 47 15.70 1.97 49.93
C GLN A 47 14.37 1.31 50.35
N ASN A 48 13.27 1.68 49.70
CA ASN A 48 11.93 1.12 49.92
C ASN A 48 11.49 1.06 51.39
N ASN A 49 11.73 2.16 52.13
CA ASN A 49 11.34 2.27 53.53
C ASN A 49 9.95 2.91 53.66
N ALA A 50 9.01 2.22 54.27
CA ALA A 50 7.63 2.70 54.44
C ALA A 50 7.52 4.01 55.24
N ASP A 51 8.45 4.31 56.12
CA ASP A 51 8.46 5.54 56.91
C ASP A 51 8.80 6.78 56.06
N ASP A 52 9.36 6.60 54.87
CA ASP A 52 9.74 7.71 53.97
C ASP A 52 8.56 8.36 53.26
N LEU A 53 7.36 7.79 53.37
CA LEU A 53 6.15 8.37 52.78
C LEU A 53 5.94 9.85 53.17
N VAL A 54 6.26 10.20 54.43
CA VAL A 54 6.16 11.59 54.94
C VAL A 54 7.15 12.51 54.19
N LEU A 55 8.36 12.01 53.91
CA LEU A 55 9.38 12.74 53.18
C LEU A 55 8.96 12.95 51.73
N PHE A 56 8.44 11.92 51.09
CA PHE A 56 7.96 12.02 49.69
C PHE A 56 6.73 12.93 49.57
N THR A 57 5.83 12.91 50.58
CA THR A 57 4.68 13.83 50.64
C THR A 57 5.13 15.30 50.78
N ARG A 58 6.21 15.56 51.50
CA ARG A 58 6.79 16.87 51.63
C ARG A 58 7.49 17.30 50.32
N ALA A 59 8.24 16.40 49.72
CA ALA A 59 8.93 16.62 48.45
C ALA A 59 7.95 16.85 47.28
N ALA A 60 6.76 16.28 47.31
CA ALA A 60 5.67 16.54 46.40
C ALA A 60 5.14 17.97 46.38
N LYS A 61 5.48 18.75 47.42
CA LYS A 61 5.15 20.19 47.57
C LYS A 61 6.36 21.09 47.43
N ASP A 62 7.49 20.60 46.91
CA ASP A 62 8.70 21.38 46.71
C ASP A 62 8.50 22.52 45.67
N LEU A 63 9.24 23.59 45.82
CA LEU A 63 9.21 24.70 44.88
C LEU A 63 9.70 24.30 43.49
N SER A 64 10.64 23.36 43.41
CA SER A 64 11.19 22.86 42.16
C SER A 64 10.32 21.75 41.56
N ALA A 65 9.90 21.93 40.32
CA ALA A 65 9.18 20.88 39.52
C ALA A 65 10.00 19.60 39.47
N PHE A 66 11.32 19.69 39.36
CA PHE A 66 12.20 18.54 39.31
C PHE A 66 12.11 17.66 40.58
N VAL A 67 12.06 18.28 41.76
CA VAL A 67 11.88 17.56 43.03
C VAL A 67 10.48 16.97 43.14
N ARG A 68 9.46 17.73 42.75
CA ARG A 68 8.07 17.22 42.75
C ARG A 68 7.89 16.02 41.82
N GLY A 69 8.56 16.03 40.66
CA GLY A 69 8.54 14.91 39.72
C GLY A 69 9.18 13.64 40.29
N GLU A 70 10.34 13.73 40.94
CA GLU A 70 10.97 12.60 41.62
C GLU A 70 10.11 12.09 42.78
N ALA A 71 9.46 13.00 43.51
CA ALA A 71 8.51 12.64 44.55
C ALA A 71 7.29 11.84 44.00
N ALA A 72 6.76 12.27 42.83
CA ALA A 72 5.71 11.54 42.17
C ALA A 72 6.13 10.07 41.82
N THR A 73 7.36 9.93 41.31
CA THR A 73 7.93 8.60 41.00
C THR A 73 8.07 7.76 42.28
N ALA A 74 8.62 8.31 43.33
CA ALA A 74 8.81 7.66 44.62
C ALA A 74 7.46 7.22 45.28
N LEU A 75 6.45 8.08 45.19
CA LEU A 75 5.09 7.77 45.65
C LEU A 75 4.47 6.63 44.86
N GLY A 76 4.74 6.53 43.57
CA GLY A 76 4.22 5.46 42.70
C GLY A 76 4.77 4.08 43.00
N GLU A 77 5.88 3.98 43.68
CA GLU A 77 6.47 2.71 44.14
C GLU A 77 5.92 2.25 45.51
N SER A 78 5.27 3.16 46.24
CA SER A 78 4.65 2.85 47.52
C SER A 78 3.33 2.12 47.30
N GLN A 79 3.09 1.10 48.16
CA GLN A 79 1.82 0.36 48.19
C GLN A 79 0.78 0.99 49.13
N ASP A 80 1.06 2.14 49.71
CA ASP A 80 0.14 2.84 50.61
C ASP A 80 -1.05 3.45 49.86
N PRO A 81 -2.30 3.15 50.23
CA PRO A 81 -3.46 3.69 49.55
C PRO A 81 -3.56 5.22 49.50
N ARG A 82 -2.91 5.91 50.47
CA ARG A 82 -2.92 7.39 50.59
C ARG A 82 -2.17 8.05 49.43
N VAL A 83 -1.24 7.35 48.76
CA VAL A 83 -0.48 7.93 47.63
C VAL A 83 -1.38 8.30 46.45
N VAL A 84 -2.54 7.63 46.31
CA VAL A 84 -3.47 7.91 45.17
C VAL A 84 -3.96 9.34 45.22
N ASP A 85 -4.31 9.86 46.37
CA ASP A 85 -4.82 11.23 46.50
C ASP A 85 -3.68 12.26 46.30
N LEU A 86 -2.47 11.96 46.82
CA LEU A 86 -1.30 12.80 46.63
C LEU A 86 -0.84 12.87 45.17
N LEU A 87 -0.82 11.73 44.48
CA LEU A 87 -0.52 11.67 43.07
C LEU A 87 -1.62 12.36 42.24
N GLY A 88 -2.86 12.29 42.69
CA GLY A 88 -3.95 13.04 42.10
C GLY A 88 -3.77 14.55 42.18
N GLU A 89 -3.25 15.09 43.31
CA GLU A 89 -2.88 16.51 43.42
C GLU A 89 -1.76 16.87 42.42
N LEU A 90 -0.77 15.99 42.21
CA LEU A 90 0.32 16.20 41.26
C LEU A 90 -0.09 16.10 39.80
N LEU A 91 -1.22 15.47 39.48
CA LEU A 91 -1.80 15.58 38.13
C LEU A 91 -2.30 17.01 37.81
N GLU A 92 -2.49 17.83 38.83
CA GLU A 92 -2.90 19.23 38.70
C GLU A 92 -1.70 20.21 38.75
N ASP A 93 -0.47 19.68 38.77
CA ASP A 93 0.75 20.48 38.80
C ASP A 93 0.83 21.43 37.60
N PRO A 94 1.33 22.64 37.76
CA PRO A 94 1.55 23.57 36.65
C PRO A 94 2.60 23.08 35.65
N ASP A 95 3.48 22.16 36.03
CA ASP A 95 4.52 21.60 35.18
C ASP A 95 4.06 20.28 34.52
N GLU A 96 4.08 20.24 33.21
CA GLU A 96 3.62 19.06 32.43
C GLU A 96 4.46 17.79 32.69
N ALA A 97 5.75 17.92 33.00
CA ALA A 97 6.61 16.77 33.29
C ALA A 97 6.19 16.14 34.64
N VAL A 98 5.85 16.98 35.65
CA VAL A 98 5.32 16.51 36.94
C VAL A 98 3.97 15.78 36.75
N GLN A 99 3.07 16.34 35.92
CA GLN A 99 1.80 15.69 35.57
C GLN A 99 2.06 14.32 34.93
N GLY A 100 3.07 14.23 34.04
CA GLY A 100 3.47 12.99 33.38
C GLY A 100 3.93 11.92 34.37
N GLN A 101 4.80 12.30 35.28
CA GLN A 101 5.32 11.39 36.30
C GLN A 101 4.24 10.95 37.29
N ALA A 102 3.34 11.85 37.68
CA ALA A 102 2.20 11.52 38.53
C ALA A 102 1.23 10.54 37.85
N ALA A 103 0.97 10.74 36.55
CA ALA A 103 0.13 9.82 35.77
C ALA A 103 0.77 8.43 35.67
N LEU A 104 2.08 8.34 35.38
CA LEU A 104 2.81 7.06 35.32
C LEU A 104 2.82 6.38 36.70
N ALA A 105 3.01 7.16 37.76
CA ALA A 105 2.99 6.65 39.14
C ALA A 105 1.60 6.07 39.51
N LEU A 106 0.51 6.80 39.21
CA LEU A 106 -0.85 6.31 39.41
C LEU A 106 -1.15 5.03 38.62
N ALA A 107 -0.61 4.94 37.40
CA ALA A 107 -0.77 3.76 36.58
C ALA A 107 -0.04 2.52 37.15
N LYS A 108 1.11 2.72 37.83
CA LYS A 108 1.88 1.67 38.52
C LYS A 108 1.18 1.19 39.82
N VAL A 109 0.43 2.05 40.47
CA VAL A 109 -0.30 1.69 41.68
C VAL A 109 -1.42 0.69 41.30
N LYS A 110 -1.24 -0.60 41.71
CA LYS A 110 -2.20 -1.68 41.42
C LYS A 110 -3.47 -1.55 42.28
N ASN A 111 -4.21 -0.48 42.08
CA ASN A 111 -5.36 -0.10 42.86
C ASN A 111 -6.48 0.43 41.95
N ASP A 112 -7.69 -0.09 42.14
CA ASP A 112 -8.85 0.33 41.34
C ASP A 112 -9.23 1.80 41.54
N LYS A 113 -8.93 2.39 42.70
CA LYS A 113 -9.10 3.82 42.98
C LYS A 113 -8.16 4.66 42.10
N ALA A 114 -6.90 4.24 41.92
CA ALA A 114 -5.94 4.94 41.05
C ALA A 114 -6.41 4.92 39.57
N LYS A 115 -6.89 3.76 39.12
CA LYS A 115 -7.45 3.61 37.76
C LYS A 115 -8.68 4.52 37.55
N ALA A 116 -9.61 4.47 38.50
CA ALA A 116 -10.80 5.31 38.46
C ALA A 116 -10.44 6.80 38.48
N TYR A 117 -9.42 7.18 39.24
CA TYR A 117 -8.95 8.55 39.34
C TYR A 117 -8.35 9.06 38.01
N LEU A 118 -7.44 8.26 37.39
CA LEU A 118 -6.89 8.58 36.08
C LEU A 118 -7.99 8.74 35.01
N THR A 119 -8.95 7.84 35.01
CA THR A 119 -10.08 7.87 34.08
C THR A 119 -10.96 9.11 34.28
N LEU A 120 -11.24 9.46 35.53
CA LEU A 120 -12.02 10.65 35.88
C LEU A 120 -11.30 11.95 35.47
N GLN A 121 -9.99 12.04 35.76
CA GLN A 121 -9.18 13.18 35.42
C GLN A 121 -8.99 13.33 33.90
N TYR A 122 -8.88 12.21 33.18
CA TYR A 122 -8.88 12.23 31.72
C TYR A 122 -10.10 12.98 31.15
N GLY A 123 -11.29 12.70 31.66
CA GLY A 123 -12.53 13.36 31.24
C GLY A 123 -12.64 14.86 31.58
N ARG A 124 -11.88 15.34 32.55
CA ARG A 124 -11.97 16.70 33.10
C ARG A 124 -10.88 17.65 32.63
N ARG A 125 -9.78 17.16 32.07
CA ARG A 125 -8.56 17.93 31.78
C ARG A 125 -8.46 18.44 30.36
N GLY A 126 -7.60 19.44 30.18
CA GLY A 126 -7.21 19.98 28.89
C GLY A 126 -6.48 18.98 28.00
N ARG A 127 -6.25 19.35 26.76
CA ARG A 127 -5.67 18.47 25.73
C ARG A 127 -4.26 17.97 26.11
N ALA A 128 -3.43 18.82 26.71
CA ALA A 128 -2.07 18.46 27.09
C ALA A 128 -2.07 17.38 28.19
N THR A 129 -2.79 17.59 29.28
CA THR A 129 -2.88 16.62 30.39
C THR A 129 -3.48 15.29 29.94
N ARG A 130 -4.49 15.31 29.03
CA ARG A 130 -5.05 14.09 28.47
C ARG A 130 -4.01 13.26 27.73
N ARG A 131 -3.14 13.88 26.93
CA ARG A 131 -2.05 13.17 26.25
C ARG A 131 -1.11 12.48 27.24
N VAL A 132 -0.74 13.15 28.30
CA VAL A 132 0.13 12.62 29.34
C VAL A 132 -0.53 11.41 30.03
N ILE A 133 -1.79 11.52 30.40
CA ILE A 133 -2.55 10.41 31.03
C ILE A 133 -2.64 9.20 30.09
N VAL A 134 -2.93 9.43 28.82
CA VAL A 134 -2.97 8.34 27.80
C VAL A 134 -1.63 7.66 27.66
N GLN A 135 -0.54 8.44 27.55
CA GLN A 135 0.81 7.90 27.44
C GLN A 135 1.19 7.07 28.69
N ALA A 136 0.82 7.56 29.87
CA ALA A 136 1.04 6.86 31.12
C ALA A 136 0.29 5.52 31.16
N LEU A 137 -0.99 5.51 30.77
CA LEU A 137 -1.82 4.31 30.72
C LEU A 137 -1.30 3.28 29.69
N LYS A 138 -0.88 3.76 28.51
CA LYS A 138 -0.28 2.91 27.47
C LYS A 138 1.01 2.24 27.97
N SER A 139 1.93 3.00 28.56
CA SER A 139 3.23 2.49 29.01
C SER A 139 3.13 1.55 30.20
N ALA A 140 2.14 1.75 31.05
CA ALA A 140 1.91 0.91 32.23
C ALA A 140 1.05 -0.35 31.96
N ASN A 141 0.52 -0.48 30.73
CA ASN A 141 -0.37 -1.56 30.31
C ASN A 141 -1.47 -1.86 31.36
N VAL A 142 -2.22 -0.81 31.74
CA VAL A 142 -3.26 -0.89 32.79
C VAL A 142 -4.57 -1.39 32.17
N PRO A 143 -4.96 -2.64 32.45
CA PRO A 143 -6.20 -3.23 31.93
C PRO A 143 -7.43 -2.41 32.38
N GLY A 144 -8.49 -2.42 31.58
CA GLY A 144 -9.76 -1.75 31.90
C GLY A 144 -9.75 -0.22 31.82
N ALA A 145 -8.64 0.44 32.22
CA ALA A 145 -8.52 1.89 32.09
C ALA A 145 -8.48 2.33 30.61
N MET A 146 -7.85 1.55 29.75
CA MET A 146 -7.78 1.84 28.32
C MET A 146 -9.14 1.83 27.64
N ALA A 147 -10.05 0.95 28.01
CA ALA A 147 -11.40 0.95 27.47
C ALA A 147 -12.12 2.28 27.72
N THR A 148 -11.98 2.84 28.91
CA THR A 148 -12.61 4.13 29.26
C THR A 148 -11.91 5.30 28.55
N VAL A 149 -10.58 5.25 28.39
CA VAL A 149 -9.83 6.27 27.62
C VAL A 149 -10.26 6.26 26.17
N VAL A 150 -10.27 5.09 25.53
CA VAL A 150 -10.68 4.93 24.12
C VAL A 150 -12.13 5.42 23.93
N ALA A 151 -13.04 5.06 24.83
CA ALA A 151 -14.44 5.52 24.76
C ALA A 151 -14.58 7.02 24.96
N ALA A 152 -13.80 7.63 25.87
CA ALA A 152 -13.81 9.08 26.10
C ALA A 152 -13.22 9.86 24.91
N GLU A 153 -12.14 9.34 24.30
CA GLU A 153 -11.58 9.90 23.05
C GLU A 153 -12.59 9.82 21.91
N ALA A 154 -13.23 8.67 21.75
CA ALA A 154 -14.26 8.45 20.73
C ALA A 154 -15.44 9.42 20.91
N LYS A 155 -15.89 9.63 22.16
CA LYS A 155 -16.94 10.62 22.47
C LYS A 155 -16.48 12.04 22.17
N GLY A 156 -15.28 12.43 22.56
CA GLY A 156 -14.76 13.78 22.30
C GLY A 156 -14.56 14.08 20.82
N LEU A 157 -14.15 13.10 20.02
CA LEU A 157 -14.08 13.19 18.56
C LEU A 157 -15.47 13.34 17.95
N TRP A 158 -16.42 12.56 18.43
CA TRP A 158 -17.81 12.60 17.99
C TRP A 158 -18.46 13.96 18.23
N ASP A 159 -18.41 14.44 19.47
CA ASP A 159 -19.04 15.70 19.86
C ASP A 159 -18.45 16.90 19.08
N ARG A 160 -17.14 16.93 18.89
CA ARG A 160 -16.46 17.96 18.11
C ARG A 160 -16.87 17.95 16.63
N ASN A 161 -16.87 16.77 16.00
CA ASN A 161 -17.22 16.67 14.58
C ASN A 161 -18.70 16.93 14.36
N LEU A 162 -19.56 16.54 15.29
CA LEU A 162 -20.98 16.86 15.22
C LEU A 162 -21.21 18.37 15.30
N LEU A 163 -20.55 19.07 16.21
CA LEU A 163 -20.61 20.53 16.33
C LEU A 163 -20.10 21.21 15.05
N ALA A 164 -18.94 20.76 14.53
CA ALA A 164 -18.37 21.29 13.31
C ALA A 164 -19.30 21.08 12.09
N LEU A 165 -19.99 19.95 12.00
CA LEU A 165 -20.97 19.68 10.93
C LEU A 165 -22.15 20.63 10.97
N THR A 166 -22.65 20.98 12.18
CA THR A 166 -23.85 21.76 12.38
C THR A 166 -23.62 23.27 12.39
N GLU A 167 -22.54 23.74 12.98
CA GLU A 167 -22.26 25.14 13.27
C GLU A 167 -21.00 25.69 12.59
N GLY A 168 -20.17 24.79 12.01
CA GLY A 168 -18.91 25.16 11.38
C GLY A 168 -19.06 25.89 10.05
N ALA A 169 -18.00 26.60 9.65
CA ALA A 169 -17.83 27.11 8.30
C ALA A 169 -17.76 25.97 7.28
N LEU A 170 -17.97 26.25 5.98
CA LEU A 170 -18.01 25.21 4.94
C LEU A 170 -16.82 24.23 4.97
N PRO A 171 -15.57 24.67 5.08
CA PRO A 171 -14.42 23.73 5.15
C PRO A 171 -14.48 22.82 6.39
N GLU A 172 -14.96 23.35 7.53
CA GLU A 172 -15.11 22.58 8.76
C GLU A 172 -16.23 21.54 8.64
N ARG A 173 -17.35 21.93 8.01
CA ARG A 173 -18.47 21.02 7.71
C ARG A 173 -18.05 19.88 6.78
N VAL A 174 -17.25 20.20 5.74
CA VAL A 174 -16.69 19.22 4.80
C VAL A 174 -15.82 18.21 5.56
N GLY A 175 -14.85 18.68 6.33
CA GLY A 175 -14.00 17.79 7.13
C GLY A 175 -14.78 16.97 8.16
N ALA A 176 -15.77 17.58 8.81
CA ALA A 176 -16.62 16.89 9.78
C ALA A 176 -17.50 15.81 9.15
N ALA A 177 -18.00 16.01 7.92
CA ALA A 177 -18.78 15.00 7.21
C ALA A 177 -17.96 13.74 6.93
N GLU A 178 -16.71 13.90 6.46
CA GLU A 178 -15.79 12.79 6.23
C GLU A 178 -15.41 12.08 7.54
N GLU A 179 -15.03 12.85 8.57
CA GLU A 179 -14.62 12.27 9.86
C GLU A 179 -15.76 11.54 10.57
N LEU A 180 -16.99 12.08 10.53
CA LEU A 180 -18.17 11.38 11.08
C LEU A 180 -18.42 10.06 10.35
N GLY A 181 -18.21 10.02 9.05
CA GLY A 181 -18.33 8.80 8.25
C GLY A 181 -17.39 7.70 8.75
N LYS A 182 -16.12 8.01 8.99
CA LYS A 182 -15.12 7.06 9.52
C LYS A 182 -15.52 6.42 10.84
N SER A 183 -16.42 7.08 11.60
CA SER A 183 -16.97 6.50 12.82
C SER A 183 -17.88 5.29 12.55
N GLY A 184 -18.50 5.19 11.38
CA GLY A 184 -19.44 4.13 11.00
C GLY A 184 -20.66 4.02 11.92
N ARG A 185 -20.98 5.05 12.68
CA ARG A 185 -22.13 5.07 13.57
C ARG A 185 -23.40 5.34 12.80
N VAL A 186 -24.50 4.69 13.21
CA VAL A 186 -25.82 4.88 12.58
C VAL A 186 -26.27 6.34 12.61
N GLU A 187 -25.96 7.06 13.69
CA GLU A 187 -26.28 8.48 13.82
C GLU A 187 -25.53 9.33 12.78
N ALA A 188 -24.25 9.00 12.47
CA ALA A 188 -23.51 9.67 11.41
C ALA A 188 -24.16 9.44 10.06
N VAL A 189 -24.51 8.20 9.75
CA VAL A 189 -25.21 7.84 8.50
C VAL A 189 -26.51 8.61 8.37
N ASN A 190 -27.32 8.66 9.43
CA ASN A 190 -28.60 9.39 9.42
C ASN A 190 -28.41 10.90 9.21
N ARG A 191 -27.29 11.47 9.64
CA ARG A 191 -26.96 12.89 9.41
C ARG A 191 -26.43 13.14 7.99
N LEU A 192 -25.63 12.22 7.45
CA LEU A 192 -24.99 12.38 6.15
C LEU A 192 -25.91 12.04 4.97
N LEU A 193 -26.85 11.09 5.13
CA LEU A 193 -27.77 10.70 4.06
C LEU A 193 -28.55 11.88 3.43
N PRO A 194 -29.12 12.82 4.18
CA PRO A 194 -29.77 13.97 3.57
C PRO A 194 -28.80 14.89 2.81
N MET A 195 -27.52 14.91 3.20
CA MET A 195 -26.52 15.82 2.67
C MET A 195 -25.98 15.39 1.30
N VAL A 196 -26.26 14.19 0.83
CA VAL A 196 -25.83 13.72 -0.51
C VAL A 196 -26.43 14.57 -1.64
N ARG A 197 -27.48 15.34 -1.35
CA ARG A 197 -28.15 16.29 -2.26
C ARG A 197 -28.00 17.73 -1.81
N ASP A 198 -26.98 18.05 -1.01
CA ASP A 198 -26.73 19.44 -0.61
C ASP A 198 -26.41 20.29 -1.84
N SER A 199 -26.91 21.53 -1.83
CA SER A 199 -26.66 22.48 -2.94
C SER A 199 -25.19 22.82 -3.13
N GLN A 200 -24.35 22.62 -2.11
CA GLN A 200 -22.91 22.77 -2.19
C GLN A 200 -22.28 21.43 -2.56
N VAL A 201 -21.89 21.29 -3.82
CA VAL A 201 -21.33 20.05 -4.38
C VAL A 201 -20.18 19.48 -3.54
N ILE A 202 -19.29 20.34 -3.03
CA ILE A 202 -18.17 19.93 -2.18
C ILE A 202 -18.65 19.26 -0.89
N LEU A 203 -19.72 19.79 -0.27
CA LEU A 203 -20.27 19.21 0.95
C LEU A 203 -21.04 17.91 0.67
N ALA A 204 -21.78 17.88 -0.45
CA ALA A 204 -22.42 16.63 -0.92
C ALA A 204 -21.38 15.54 -1.18
N ALA A 205 -20.28 15.86 -1.88
CA ALA A 205 -19.21 14.92 -2.14
C ALA A 205 -18.52 14.43 -0.85
N ALA A 206 -18.32 15.30 0.13
CA ALA A 206 -17.78 14.92 1.45
C ALA A 206 -18.73 13.99 2.21
N ALA A 207 -20.04 14.27 2.18
CA ALA A 207 -21.04 13.40 2.79
C ALA A 207 -21.08 12.02 2.11
N VAL A 208 -20.95 11.97 0.78
CA VAL A 208 -20.86 10.72 0.00
C VAL A 208 -19.62 9.92 0.39
N ARG A 209 -18.44 10.56 0.46
CA ARG A 209 -17.20 9.89 0.90
C ARG A 209 -17.34 9.36 2.33
N GLY A 210 -17.90 10.18 3.24
CA GLY A 210 -18.17 9.75 4.61
C GLY A 210 -19.15 8.57 4.71
N LEU A 211 -20.18 8.52 3.87
CA LEU A 211 -21.10 7.38 3.81
C LEU A 211 -20.42 6.11 3.30
N GLY A 212 -19.48 6.23 2.35
CA GLY A 212 -18.64 5.13 1.91
C GLY A 212 -17.80 4.56 3.07
N ASP A 213 -17.16 5.45 3.86
CA ASP A 213 -16.37 5.06 5.04
C ASP A 213 -17.21 4.45 6.16
N ALA A 214 -18.46 4.92 6.30
CA ALA A 214 -19.40 4.38 7.28
C ALA A 214 -19.77 2.92 7.00
N GLY A 215 -19.73 2.48 5.75
CA GLY A 215 -19.98 1.10 5.37
C GLY A 215 -21.42 0.63 5.61
N ASP A 216 -22.39 1.53 5.59
CA ASP A 216 -23.80 1.22 5.77
C ASP A 216 -24.50 1.08 4.42
N THR A 217 -25.07 -0.10 4.16
CA THR A 217 -25.71 -0.41 2.88
C THR A 217 -26.92 0.45 2.54
N ARG A 218 -27.54 1.11 3.53
CA ARG A 218 -28.64 2.08 3.28
C ARG A 218 -28.20 3.26 2.40
N ALA A 219 -26.90 3.54 2.35
CA ALA A 219 -26.33 4.59 1.52
C ALA A 219 -26.20 4.20 0.05
N VAL A 220 -26.21 2.90 -0.28
CA VAL A 220 -25.96 2.40 -1.64
C VAL A 220 -26.93 3.00 -2.67
N ALA A 221 -28.23 2.87 -2.45
CA ALA A 221 -29.21 3.37 -3.40
C ALA A 221 -29.21 4.90 -3.57
N PRO A 222 -29.15 5.73 -2.50
CA PRO A 222 -28.98 7.17 -2.64
C PRO A 222 -27.72 7.59 -3.37
N ILE A 223 -26.57 6.92 -3.11
CA ILE A 223 -25.29 7.22 -3.77
C ILE A 223 -25.33 6.77 -5.24
N ALA A 224 -25.91 5.62 -5.55
CA ALA A 224 -26.00 5.13 -6.93
C ALA A 224 -26.81 6.07 -7.86
N LEU A 225 -27.73 6.87 -7.32
CA LEU A 225 -28.43 7.90 -8.09
C LEU A 225 -27.53 9.06 -8.52
N LEU A 226 -26.45 9.32 -7.77
CA LEU A 226 -25.49 10.40 -8.09
C LEU A 226 -24.58 10.07 -9.28
N LEU A 227 -24.56 8.82 -9.71
CA LEU A 227 -23.85 8.42 -10.91
C LEU A 227 -24.41 9.06 -12.20
N ASP A 228 -25.68 9.45 -12.17
CA ASP A 228 -26.37 10.12 -13.28
C ASP A 228 -26.16 11.66 -13.28
N GLU A 229 -25.49 12.21 -12.26
CA GLU A 229 -25.24 13.65 -12.13
C GLU A 229 -24.18 14.17 -13.11
N SER A 230 -24.26 15.47 -13.44
CA SER A 230 -23.33 16.09 -14.38
C SER A 230 -22.01 16.57 -13.75
N PHE A 231 -21.91 16.58 -12.42
CA PHE A 231 -20.71 17.04 -11.68
C PHE A 231 -19.69 15.92 -11.55
N PRO A 232 -18.52 16.01 -12.22
CA PRO A 232 -17.52 14.92 -12.20
C PRO A 232 -17.06 14.56 -10.77
N GLU A 233 -16.79 15.57 -9.91
CA GLU A 233 -16.34 15.36 -8.54
C GLU A 233 -17.36 14.55 -7.71
N LEU A 234 -18.65 14.80 -7.91
CA LEU A 234 -19.71 14.08 -7.21
C LEU A 234 -19.80 12.62 -7.72
N ARG A 235 -19.68 12.42 -9.03
CA ARG A 235 -19.65 11.08 -9.64
C ARG A 235 -18.44 10.26 -9.16
N GLU A 236 -17.25 10.86 -9.13
CA GLU A 236 -16.03 10.21 -8.61
C GLU A 236 -16.18 9.83 -7.14
N SER A 237 -16.72 10.74 -6.32
CA SER A 237 -17.01 10.47 -4.91
C SER A 237 -18.04 9.36 -4.74
N ALA A 238 -19.07 9.32 -5.60
CA ALA A 238 -20.08 8.28 -5.58
C ALA A 238 -19.49 6.91 -5.93
N ILE A 239 -18.69 6.81 -6.99
CA ILE A 239 -18.02 5.56 -7.39
C ILE A 239 -17.10 5.08 -6.27
N SER A 240 -16.25 5.98 -5.72
CA SER A 240 -15.34 5.65 -4.63
C SER A 240 -16.07 5.18 -3.36
N ALA A 241 -17.21 5.78 -3.05
CA ALA A 241 -18.04 5.37 -1.92
C ALA A 241 -18.68 3.99 -2.16
N LEU A 242 -19.22 3.73 -3.36
CA LEU A 242 -19.78 2.43 -3.73
C LEU A 242 -18.73 1.33 -3.72
N MET A 243 -17.49 1.63 -4.15
CA MET A 243 -16.34 0.72 -4.05
C MET A 243 -16.07 0.30 -2.61
N LYS A 244 -16.13 1.24 -1.65
CA LYS A 244 -15.96 0.96 -0.22
C LYS A 244 -17.13 0.17 0.37
N LEU A 245 -18.34 0.43 -0.08
CA LEU A 245 -19.55 -0.26 0.37
C LEU A 245 -19.63 -1.70 -0.12
N GLN A 246 -19.00 -2.01 -1.25
CA GLN A 246 -18.90 -3.36 -1.85
C GLN A 246 -20.25 -4.07 -2.01
N ASP A 247 -21.33 -3.33 -2.24
CA ASP A 247 -22.65 -3.90 -2.42
C ASP A 247 -22.93 -4.20 -3.91
N PRO A 248 -23.14 -5.49 -4.26
CA PRO A 248 -23.35 -5.88 -5.66
C PRO A 248 -24.57 -5.24 -6.34
N THR A 249 -25.53 -4.72 -5.58
CA THR A 249 -26.73 -4.06 -6.15
C THR A 249 -26.38 -2.78 -6.92
N ALA A 250 -25.21 -2.16 -6.65
CA ALA A 250 -24.73 -1.00 -7.39
C ALA A 250 -24.09 -1.39 -8.76
N ALA A 251 -23.77 -2.67 -8.99
CA ALA A 251 -22.98 -3.09 -10.14
C ALA A 251 -23.63 -2.71 -11.48
N THR A 252 -24.96 -2.78 -11.62
CA THR A 252 -25.67 -2.42 -12.84
C THR A 252 -25.52 -0.92 -13.17
N LYS A 253 -25.59 -0.06 -12.16
CA LYS A 253 -25.41 1.38 -12.36
C LYS A 253 -23.95 1.73 -12.67
N LEU A 254 -22.99 1.12 -11.96
CA LEU A 254 -21.58 1.28 -12.24
C LEU A 254 -21.20 0.76 -13.62
N GLN A 255 -21.79 -0.36 -14.09
CA GLN A 255 -21.63 -0.86 -15.44
C GLN A 255 -22.05 0.18 -16.49
N ALA A 256 -23.19 0.85 -16.30
CA ALA A 256 -23.63 1.88 -17.22
C ALA A 256 -22.57 3.01 -17.35
N VAL A 257 -21.98 3.44 -16.21
CA VAL A 257 -20.88 4.43 -16.20
C VAL A 257 -19.61 3.90 -16.85
N ALA A 258 -19.26 2.63 -16.61
CA ALA A 258 -18.05 2.01 -17.16
C ALA A 258 -18.07 1.96 -18.69
N VAL A 259 -19.25 1.80 -19.33
CA VAL A 259 -19.39 1.75 -20.79
C VAL A 259 -19.60 3.12 -21.44
N GLU A 260 -19.75 4.21 -20.68
CA GLU A 260 -19.90 5.58 -21.21
C GLU A 260 -18.65 6.08 -21.94
N LYS A 261 -17.47 5.49 -21.69
CA LYS A 261 -16.17 5.93 -22.21
C LYS A 261 -15.81 7.36 -21.76
N SER A 262 -16.16 7.68 -20.53
CA SER A 262 -15.89 8.95 -19.84
C SER A 262 -14.63 8.85 -18.97
N ALA A 263 -14.17 9.97 -18.42
CA ALA A 263 -13.00 10.00 -17.53
C ALA A 263 -13.19 9.16 -16.25
N VAL A 264 -14.43 8.90 -15.83
CA VAL A 264 -14.74 8.08 -14.62
C VAL A 264 -15.02 6.61 -14.94
N SER A 265 -15.03 6.21 -16.21
CA SER A 265 -15.29 4.82 -16.61
C SER A 265 -14.28 3.82 -16.07
N PRO A 266 -12.94 4.10 -16.04
CA PRO A 266 -11.96 3.23 -15.40
C PRO A 266 -12.27 3.00 -13.92
N LEU A 267 -12.55 4.07 -13.17
CA LEU A 267 -12.86 3.98 -11.74
C LEU A 267 -14.13 3.16 -11.47
N ALA A 268 -15.14 3.26 -12.34
CA ALA A 268 -16.36 2.45 -12.24
C ALA A 268 -16.08 0.95 -12.50
N THR A 269 -15.19 0.64 -13.43
CA THR A 269 -14.73 -0.74 -13.68
C THR A 269 -13.98 -1.28 -12.47
N ASP A 270 -13.02 -0.52 -11.94
CA ASP A 270 -12.27 -0.87 -10.71
C ASP A 270 -13.21 -1.14 -9.55
N ALA A 271 -14.25 -0.32 -9.37
CA ALA A 271 -15.23 -0.52 -8.31
C ALA A 271 -15.91 -1.89 -8.41
N ILE A 272 -16.38 -2.30 -9.60
CA ILE A 272 -17.03 -3.59 -9.79
C ILE A 272 -16.05 -4.76 -9.60
N LEU A 273 -14.78 -4.60 -9.97
CA LEU A 273 -13.73 -5.60 -9.77
C LEU A 273 -13.49 -5.91 -8.29
N THR A 274 -13.69 -4.93 -7.39
CA THR A 274 -13.57 -5.13 -5.94
C THR A 274 -14.79 -5.79 -5.30
N PHE A 275 -15.92 -5.85 -5.99
CA PHE A 275 -17.16 -6.38 -5.44
C PHE A 275 -17.12 -7.89 -5.23
N PRO A 276 -17.87 -8.40 -4.25
CA PRO A 276 -18.07 -9.84 -4.08
C PRO A 276 -18.58 -10.46 -5.38
N ARG A 277 -18.11 -11.69 -5.65
CA ARG A 277 -18.55 -12.44 -6.81
C ARG A 277 -20.03 -12.82 -6.69
N THR A 278 -20.84 -12.31 -7.58
CA THR A 278 -22.27 -12.60 -7.71
C THR A 278 -22.67 -12.66 -9.19
N PRO A 279 -23.81 -13.29 -9.54
CA PRO A 279 -24.28 -13.27 -10.93
C PRO A 279 -24.44 -11.84 -11.50
N VAL A 280 -24.77 -10.86 -10.66
CA VAL A 280 -24.96 -9.46 -11.08
C VAL A 280 -23.59 -8.83 -11.41
N THR A 281 -22.57 -9.02 -10.55
CA THR A 281 -21.22 -8.49 -10.80
C THR A 281 -20.57 -9.18 -12.00
N ASP A 282 -20.73 -10.49 -12.15
CA ASP A 282 -20.20 -11.24 -13.29
C ASP A 282 -20.87 -10.79 -14.60
N ALA A 283 -22.20 -10.58 -14.60
CA ALA A 283 -22.93 -10.03 -15.76
C ALA A 283 -22.47 -8.61 -16.11
N ALA A 284 -22.25 -7.76 -15.11
CA ALA A 284 -21.73 -6.41 -15.33
C ALA A 284 -20.32 -6.41 -15.94
N LEU A 285 -19.41 -7.25 -15.45
CA LEU A 285 -18.06 -7.40 -16.02
C LEU A 285 -18.11 -7.93 -17.46
N CYS A 286 -18.99 -8.88 -17.77
CA CYS A 286 -19.16 -9.37 -19.14
C CYS A 286 -19.73 -8.32 -20.10
N ALA A 287 -20.60 -7.43 -19.61
CA ALA A 287 -21.10 -6.30 -20.40
C ALA A 287 -19.99 -5.26 -20.65
N ILE A 288 -19.17 -4.95 -19.64
CA ILE A 288 -18.01 -4.06 -19.80
C ILE A 288 -17.00 -4.67 -20.78
N ALA A 289 -16.76 -5.97 -20.72
CA ALA A 289 -15.87 -6.68 -21.66
C ALA A 289 -16.31 -6.53 -23.13
N LEU A 290 -17.59 -6.30 -23.39
CA LEU A 290 -18.16 -6.14 -24.73
C LEU A 290 -18.29 -4.67 -25.16
N ASP A 291 -18.63 -3.79 -24.26
CA ASP A 291 -19.06 -2.42 -24.57
C ASP A 291 -18.18 -1.34 -23.94
N GLY A 292 -17.26 -1.68 -23.03
CA GLY A 292 -16.31 -0.77 -22.43
C GLY A 292 -15.29 -0.21 -23.43
N ALA A 293 -14.50 0.78 -23.00
CA ALA A 293 -13.31 1.17 -23.74
C ALA A 293 -12.28 0.02 -23.69
N ARG A 294 -11.23 0.11 -24.51
CA ARG A 294 -10.32 -1.05 -24.72
C ARG A 294 -9.72 -1.58 -23.42
N ASP A 295 -9.23 -0.68 -22.58
CA ASP A 295 -8.50 -1.08 -21.37
C ASP A 295 -9.46 -1.68 -20.34
N GLU A 296 -10.59 -1.04 -20.10
CA GLU A 296 -11.64 -1.52 -19.20
C GLU A 296 -12.25 -2.84 -19.68
N ALA A 297 -12.46 -2.96 -21.01
CA ALA A 297 -12.97 -4.20 -21.60
C ALA A 297 -12.01 -5.37 -21.40
N LEU A 298 -10.72 -5.15 -21.62
CA LEU A 298 -9.68 -6.16 -21.41
C LEU A 298 -9.56 -6.55 -19.93
N GLU A 299 -9.63 -5.57 -19.03
CA GLU A 299 -9.51 -5.79 -17.59
C GLU A 299 -10.71 -6.58 -17.05
N ALA A 300 -11.91 -6.17 -17.40
CA ALA A 300 -13.14 -6.88 -17.05
C ALA A 300 -13.13 -8.31 -17.58
N ALA A 301 -12.74 -8.52 -18.84
CA ALA A 301 -12.64 -9.85 -19.43
C ALA A 301 -11.55 -10.71 -18.76
N ARG A 302 -10.39 -10.13 -18.42
CA ARG A 302 -9.33 -10.83 -17.66
C ARG A 302 -9.81 -11.28 -16.30
N ALA A 303 -10.55 -10.44 -15.58
CA ALA A 303 -11.16 -10.82 -14.31
C ALA A 303 -12.10 -12.03 -14.45
N MET A 304 -12.81 -12.12 -15.56
CA MET A 304 -13.71 -13.23 -15.83
C MET A 304 -13.01 -14.55 -16.17
N ARG A 305 -11.72 -14.57 -16.54
CA ARG A 305 -10.97 -15.84 -16.78
C ARG A 305 -11.08 -16.81 -15.61
N SER A 306 -10.84 -16.32 -14.40
CA SER A 306 -10.88 -17.14 -13.19
C SER A 306 -12.30 -17.37 -12.66
N ARG A 307 -13.29 -16.64 -13.19
CA ARG A 307 -14.69 -16.71 -12.78
C ARG A 307 -15.54 -17.64 -13.63
N GLY A 308 -14.98 -18.25 -14.69
CA GLY A 308 -15.66 -19.18 -15.58
C GLY A 308 -16.02 -18.60 -16.96
N GLY A 309 -15.49 -17.41 -17.27
CA GLY A 309 -15.70 -16.74 -18.55
C GLY A 309 -17.02 -15.97 -18.64
N CYS A 310 -17.27 -15.44 -19.82
CA CYS A 310 -18.54 -14.80 -20.17
C CYS A 310 -19.37 -15.70 -21.09
N PRO A 311 -20.71 -15.51 -21.17
CA PRO A 311 -21.56 -16.25 -22.14
C PRO A 311 -21.02 -16.07 -23.55
N ALA A 312 -20.92 -17.21 -24.28
CA ALA A 312 -20.33 -17.23 -25.62
C ALA A 312 -21.21 -16.58 -26.68
N ASP A 313 -22.55 -16.68 -26.56
CA ASP A 313 -23.46 -16.21 -27.59
C ASP A 313 -23.41 -14.72 -27.89
N PRO A 314 -23.40 -13.79 -26.87
CA PRO A 314 -23.23 -12.36 -27.11
C PRO A 314 -21.93 -12.04 -27.82
N ILE A 315 -20.82 -12.70 -27.43
CA ILE A 315 -19.50 -12.48 -28.05
C ILE A 315 -19.53 -12.98 -29.50
N ALA A 316 -20.11 -14.17 -29.73
CA ALA A 316 -20.27 -14.75 -31.07
C ALA A 316 -21.12 -13.87 -31.99
N GLU A 317 -22.15 -13.22 -31.47
CA GLU A 317 -22.96 -12.26 -32.21
C GLU A 317 -22.13 -11.06 -32.64
N ARG A 318 -21.32 -10.49 -31.71
CA ARG A 318 -20.39 -9.38 -32.04
C ARG A 318 -19.41 -9.79 -33.15
N LEU A 319 -18.84 -10.99 -33.06
CA LEU A 319 -17.91 -11.53 -34.07
C LEU A 319 -18.54 -11.80 -35.41
N SER A 320 -19.86 -11.89 -35.54
CA SER A 320 -20.54 -12.13 -36.81
C SER A 320 -20.69 -10.87 -37.70
N ARG A 321 -20.47 -9.67 -37.15
CA ARG A 321 -20.70 -8.40 -37.82
C ARG A 321 -19.44 -7.55 -37.83
N PRO A 322 -18.94 -7.04 -38.98
CA PRO A 322 -17.74 -6.24 -39.04
C PRO A 322 -17.78 -4.97 -38.12
N ALA A 323 -18.93 -4.33 -38.01
CA ALA A 323 -19.09 -3.12 -37.21
C ALA A 323 -18.91 -3.34 -35.69
N SER A 324 -19.09 -4.56 -35.19
CA SER A 324 -18.97 -4.92 -33.77
C SER A 324 -17.86 -5.94 -33.50
N ALA A 325 -17.16 -6.40 -34.54
CA ALA A 325 -16.14 -7.43 -34.40
C ALA A 325 -15.00 -7.04 -33.48
N ALA A 326 -14.62 -5.76 -33.48
CA ALA A 326 -13.57 -5.25 -32.62
C ALA A 326 -13.85 -5.53 -31.15
N SER A 327 -15.06 -5.25 -30.64
CA SER A 327 -15.43 -5.52 -29.25
C SER A 327 -15.48 -7.02 -28.94
N GLY A 328 -15.94 -7.83 -29.86
CA GLY A 328 -15.92 -9.29 -29.73
C GLY A 328 -14.50 -9.86 -29.63
N LEU A 329 -13.59 -9.37 -30.49
CA LEU A 329 -12.17 -9.76 -30.49
C LEU A 329 -11.46 -9.34 -29.20
N GLN A 330 -11.72 -8.12 -28.71
CA GLN A 330 -11.19 -7.63 -27.42
C GLN A 330 -11.68 -8.49 -26.25
N ALA A 331 -12.96 -8.82 -26.22
CA ALA A 331 -13.51 -9.71 -25.20
C ALA A 331 -12.84 -11.09 -25.21
N VAL A 332 -12.63 -11.70 -26.40
CA VAL A 332 -11.90 -12.97 -26.53
C VAL A 332 -10.46 -12.84 -26.05
N ALA A 333 -9.74 -11.78 -26.43
CA ALA A 333 -8.38 -11.52 -25.98
C ALA A 333 -8.31 -11.43 -24.46
N GLY A 334 -9.22 -10.70 -23.82
CA GLY A 334 -9.31 -10.60 -22.37
C GLY A 334 -9.64 -11.93 -21.69
N LEU A 335 -10.60 -12.69 -22.21
CA LEU A 335 -11.01 -14.00 -21.68
C LEU A 335 -9.94 -15.07 -21.84
N GLY A 336 -9.08 -14.97 -22.86
CA GLY A 336 -8.01 -15.92 -23.11
C GLY A 336 -8.52 -17.36 -23.25
N PRO A 337 -7.92 -18.34 -22.55
CA PRO A 337 -8.28 -19.76 -22.68
C PRO A 337 -9.77 -20.06 -22.40
N ALA A 338 -10.45 -19.24 -21.60
CA ALA A 338 -11.87 -19.39 -21.33
C ALA A 338 -12.76 -19.16 -22.58
N ALA A 339 -12.21 -18.51 -23.62
CA ALA A 339 -12.89 -18.27 -24.89
C ALA A 339 -12.50 -19.25 -25.99
N GLN A 340 -11.85 -20.39 -25.70
CA GLN A 340 -11.39 -21.35 -26.71
C GLN A 340 -12.51 -21.84 -27.66
N ALA A 341 -13.72 -21.99 -27.17
CA ALA A 341 -14.88 -22.38 -27.99
C ALA A 341 -15.20 -21.34 -29.09
N LEU A 342 -14.76 -20.11 -28.98
CA LEU A 342 -14.99 -19.05 -29.96
C LEU A 342 -13.87 -18.95 -31.02
N LEU A 343 -12.79 -19.73 -30.91
CA LEU A 343 -11.66 -19.70 -31.84
C LEU A 343 -12.07 -19.88 -33.31
N PRO A 344 -12.98 -20.80 -33.67
CA PRO A 344 -13.44 -20.92 -35.05
C PRO A 344 -14.12 -19.67 -35.63
N LYS A 345 -14.68 -18.81 -34.76
CA LYS A 345 -15.28 -17.52 -35.15
C LYS A 345 -14.26 -16.36 -35.18
N VAL A 346 -13.16 -16.50 -34.48
CA VAL A 346 -12.06 -15.52 -34.46
C VAL A 346 -11.12 -15.71 -35.65
N THR A 347 -10.75 -16.96 -35.99
CA THR A 347 -9.78 -17.29 -37.04
C THR A 347 -10.04 -16.62 -38.39
N PRO A 348 -11.28 -16.46 -38.88
CA PRO A 348 -11.55 -15.76 -40.17
C PRO A 348 -11.10 -14.30 -40.17
N TRP A 349 -11.02 -13.65 -38.97
CA TRP A 349 -10.60 -12.25 -38.82
C TRP A 349 -9.11 -12.05 -39.04
N LEU A 350 -8.27 -13.09 -38.96
CA LEU A 350 -6.84 -13.04 -39.26
C LEU A 350 -6.55 -12.69 -40.72
N ASN A 351 -7.47 -12.94 -41.64
CA ASN A 351 -7.30 -12.69 -43.08
C ASN A 351 -8.07 -11.45 -43.56
N GLN A 352 -8.56 -10.60 -42.69
CA GLN A 352 -9.31 -9.40 -43.09
C GLN A 352 -8.39 -8.34 -43.68
N PRO A 353 -8.86 -7.53 -44.65
CA PRO A 353 -8.10 -6.41 -45.22
C PRO A 353 -7.80 -5.33 -44.18
N ASP A 354 -8.69 -5.12 -43.23
CA ASP A 354 -8.53 -4.13 -42.17
C ASP A 354 -7.43 -4.56 -41.21
N ALA A 355 -6.34 -3.77 -41.14
CA ALA A 355 -5.19 -4.04 -40.30
C ALA A 355 -5.53 -3.99 -38.81
N GLY A 356 -6.45 -3.10 -38.40
CA GLY A 356 -6.89 -2.99 -37.00
C GLY A 356 -7.62 -4.25 -36.53
N LEU A 357 -8.56 -4.73 -37.32
CA LEU A 357 -9.28 -5.98 -37.01
C LEU A 357 -8.36 -7.21 -37.05
N ARG A 358 -7.40 -7.25 -37.98
CA ARG A 358 -6.38 -8.31 -38.01
C ARG A 358 -5.55 -8.31 -36.72
N THR A 359 -5.09 -7.12 -36.30
CA THR A 359 -4.30 -6.96 -35.06
C THR A 359 -5.07 -7.47 -33.84
N LEU A 360 -6.33 -7.07 -33.69
CA LEU A 360 -7.20 -7.57 -32.61
C LEU A 360 -7.44 -9.07 -32.69
N ALA A 361 -7.56 -9.63 -33.91
CA ALA A 361 -7.69 -11.07 -34.07
C ALA A 361 -6.41 -11.82 -33.68
N VAL A 362 -5.23 -11.28 -34.01
CA VAL A 362 -3.93 -11.81 -33.55
C VAL A 362 -3.84 -11.78 -32.03
N GLU A 363 -4.19 -10.66 -31.40
CA GLU A 363 -4.25 -10.56 -29.93
C GLU A 363 -5.18 -11.63 -29.33
N ALA A 364 -6.38 -11.78 -29.89
CA ALA A 364 -7.36 -12.74 -29.41
C ALA A 364 -6.85 -14.19 -29.47
N VAL A 365 -6.34 -14.64 -30.63
CA VAL A 365 -5.84 -16.03 -30.77
C VAL A 365 -4.58 -16.26 -29.91
N THR A 366 -3.74 -15.25 -29.75
CA THR A 366 -2.55 -15.31 -28.89
C THR A 366 -2.91 -15.59 -27.45
N HIS A 367 -3.89 -14.86 -26.92
CA HIS A 367 -4.31 -15.03 -25.52
C HIS A 367 -5.14 -16.30 -25.28
N VAL A 368 -5.84 -16.81 -26.31
CA VAL A 368 -6.46 -18.14 -26.24
C VAL A 368 -5.40 -19.22 -26.13
N GLY A 369 -4.21 -19.03 -26.75
CA GLY A 369 -3.06 -19.90 -26.57
C GLY A 369 -3.11 -21.20 -27.41
N ASP A 370 -3.88 -21.23 -28.47
CA ASP A 370 -3.98 -22.41 -29.33
C ASP A 370 -2.87 -22.44 -30.39
N ALA A 371 -1.99 -23.44 -30.30
CA ALA A 371 -0.86 -23.60 -31.22
C ALA A 371 -1.27 -23.88 -32.68
N SER A 372 -2.52 -24.24 -32.95
CA SER A 372 -3.00 -24.49 -34.33
C SER A 372 -2.96 -23.26 -35.22
N VAL A 373 -2.95 -22.05 -34.63
CA VAL A 373 -2.90 -20.78 -35.36
C VAL A 373 -1.48 -20.36 -35.74
N VAL A 374 -0.43 -20.97 -35.19
CA VAL A 374 0.97 -20.60 -35.41
C VAL A 374 1.35 -20.47 -36.90
N PRO A 375 0.97 -21.38 -37.81
CA PRO A 375 1.31 -21.23 -39.22
C PRO A 375 0.71 -19.97 -39.86
N VAL A 376 -0.49 -19.55 -39.44
CA VAL A 376 -1.14 -18.34 -39.93
C VAL A 376 -0.41 -17.10 -39.38
N ILE A 377 -0.05 -17.13 -38.12
CA ILE A 377 0.71 -16.03 -37.47
C ILE A 377 2.09 -15.85 -38.12
N GLN A 378 2.80 -16.96 -38.43
CA GLN A 378 4.08 -16.89 -39.14
C GLN A 378 3.93 -16.29 -40.55
N LYS A 379 2.92 -16.67 -41.28
CA LYS A 379 2.65 -16.12 -42.59
C LYS A 379 2.33 -14.61 -42.55
N LEU A 380 1.53 -14.17 -41.57
CA LEU A 380 1.22 -12.76 -41.35
C LEU A 380 2.47 -11.99 -40.96
N TYR A 381 3.32 -12.56 -40.12
CA TYR A 381 4.61 -11.97 -39.75
C TYR A 381 5.50 -11.72 -40.98
N GLU A 382 5.65 -12.71 -41.86
CA GLU A 382 6.44 -12.56 -43.11
C GLU A 382 5.91 -11.43 -44.00
N GLN A 383 4.58 -11.28 -44.08
CA GLN A 383 3.94 -10.22 -44.85
C GLN A 383 4.21 -8.83 -44.26
N GLU A 384 4.05 -8.67 -42.94
CA GLU A 384 4.27 -7.39 -42.25
C GLU A 384 5.76 -7.00 -42.27
N VAL A 385 6.69 -7.96 -42.15
CA VAL A 385 8.14 -7.71 -42.28
C VAL A 385 8.50 -7.20 -43.68
N ALA A 386 7.90 -7.76 -44.74
CA ALA A 386 8.13 -7.27 -46.10
C ALA A 386 7.62 -5.82 -46.26
N GLY A 387 6.47 -5.48 -45.67
CA GLY A 387 5.94 -4.13 -45.59
C GLY A 387 6.86 -3.14 -44.85
N LEU A 388 7.34 -3.56 -43.67
CA LEU A 388 8.27 -2.76 -42.87
C LEU A 388 9.59 -2.52 -43.61
N THR A 389 10.12 -3.53 -44.31
CA THR A 389 11.35 -3.40 -45.09
C THR A 389 11.21 -2.34 -46.17
N ALA A 390 10.07 -2.30 -46.86
CA ALA A 390 9.75 -1.28 -47.84
C ALA A 390 9.66 0.11 -47.21
N LEU A 391 8.94 0.26 -46.09
CA LEU A 391 8.82 1.53 -45.34
C LEU A 391 10.17 2.05 -44.88
N ARG A 392 11.05 1.20 -44.39
CA ARG A 392 12.38 1.56 -43.90
C ARG A 392 13.38 1.81 -44.99
N ALA A 393 13.24 1.26 -46.18
CA ALA A 393 14.07 1.53 -47.33
C ALA A 393 14.02 3.00 -47.75
N ASP A 394 12.82 3.60 -47.67
CA ASP A 394 12.62 5.02 -48.01
C ASP A 394 12.97 5.97 -46.83
N TRP A 395 12.80 5.52 -45.60
CA TRP A 395 12.90 6.34 -44.39
C TRP A 395 14.33 6.47 -43.85
N ILE A 396 15.11 5.40 -43.71
CA ILE A 396 16.44 5.44 -43.10
C ILE A 396 17.43 6.33 -43.83
N PRO A 397 17.53 6.31 -45.17
CA PRO A 397 18.47 7.17 -45.89
C PRO A 397 18.10 8.67 -45.86
N GLN A 398 16.83 9.01 -45.66
CA GLN A 398 16.36 10.40 -45.74
C GLN A 398 16.23 11.09 -44.39
N ALA A 399 15.80 10.39 -43.37
CA ALA A 399 15.53 10.96 -42.04
C ALA A 399 16.79 11.11 -41.17
N LEU A 400 17.65 10.13 -41.16
CA LEU A 400 18.90 10.16 -40.37
C LEU A 400 19.85 11.31 -40.81
N PRO A 401 20.13 11.55 -42.10
CA PRO A 401 20.98 12.65 -42.51
C PRO A 401 20.37 14.05 -42.26
N ARG A 402 19.07 14.21 -42.35
CA ARG A 402 18.43 15.53 -42.20
C ARG A 402 18.31 16.00 -40.78
N LYS A 403 17.96 15.09 -39.84
CA LYS A 403 17.70 15.44 -38.44
C LYS A 403 18.99 15.49 -37.60
N TYR A 404 20.03 14.77 -38.00
CA TYR A 404 21.25 14.60 -37.24
C TYR A 404 22.55 14.88 -38.01
N ALA A 405 22.48 15.29 -39.26
CA ALA A 405 23.67 15.65 -40.03
C ALA A 405 24.55 16.71 -39.35
N ALA A 406 23.92 17.62 -38.60
CA ALA A 406 24.62 18.64 -37.82
C ALA A 406 25.19 18.11 -36.49
N GLU A 407 24.58 17.07 -35.92
CA GLU A 407 25.05 16.45 -34.68
C GLU A 407 26.07 15.31 -34.91
N LEU A 408 26.05 14.75 -36.10
CA LEU A 408 26.87 13.62 -36.51
C LEU A 408 28.06 14.02 -37.37
N ASP A 409 28.17 15.28 -37.81
CA ASP A 409 29.32 15.80 -38.50
C ASP A 409 30.46 16.07 -37.49
N PRO A 410 31.54 15.26 -37.48
CA PRO A 410 32.65 15.47 -36.59
C PRO A 410 33.42 16.76 -36.83
N SER A 411 33.17 17.42 -37.98
CA SER A 411 33.77 18.70 -38.34
C SER A 411 32.88 19.93 -38.03
N ALA A 412 31.61 19.69 -37.65
CA ALA A 412 30.71 20.78 -37.25
C ALA A 412 31.18 21.39 -35.90
N PRO A 413 31.28 22.73 -35.79
CA PRO A 413 31.58 23.37 -34.53
C PRO A 413 30.48 22.94 -33.53
N ARG A 414 30.87 22.23 -32.47
CA ARG A 414 29.95 21.91 -31.37
C ARG A 414 29.32 23.22 -30.93
N PRO A 415 27.98 23.32 -30.86
CA PRO A 415 27.36 24.46 -30.23
C PRO A 415 28.01 24.59 -28.84
N GLU A 416 28.47 25.80 -28.50
CA GLU A 416 29.07 26.06 -27.20
C GLU A 416 28.07 25.65 -26.13
N ALA A 417 28.13 24.40 -25.77
CA ALA A 417 27.38 23.87 -24.64
C ALA A 417 27.83 24.67 -23.43
N ALA A 418 26.89 25.27 -22.80
CA ALA A 418 27.09 26.03 -21.57
C ALA A 418 28.10 25.29 -20.67
N ARG A 419 29.26 25.86 -20.49
CA ARG A 419 30.35 25.32 -19.66
C ARG A 419 29.77 25.01 -18.28
N GLY A 420 29.62 23.73 -17.93
CA GLY A 420 29.39 23.41 -16.56
C GLY A 420 28.67 22.11 -16.18
N LYS A 421 27.96 21.45 -17.05
CA LYS A 421 27.41 20.11 -16.75
C LYS A 421 27.34 19.31 -18.04
N GLU A 422 28.07 18.20 -18.11
CA GLU A 422 27.86 17.19 -19.15
C GLU A 422 26.41 16.72 -19.05
N ASP A 423 25.64 17.00 -20.09
CA ASP A 423 24.28 16.46 -20.21
C ASP A 423 24.41 14.93 -20.34
N PRO A 424 23.88 14.13 -19.39
CA PRO A 424 23.92 12.67 -19.49
C PRO A 424 23.32 12.12 -20.79
N ARG A 425 22.48 12.92 -21.47
CA ARG A 425 21.89 12.59 -22.77
C ARG A 425 22.93 12.66 -23.90
N SER A 426 23.86 13.62 -23.87
CA SER A 426 24.89 13.76 -24.91
C SER A 426 25.89 12.62 -24.87
N THR A 427 26.26 12.13 -23.67
CA THR A 427 27.17 10.99 -23.49
C THR A 427 26.52 9.68 -23.92
N LYS A 428 25.22 9.50 -23.62
CA LYS A 428 24.44 8.35 -24.08
C LYS A 428 24.27 8.35 -25.61
N HIS A 429 24.02 9.49 -26.22
CA HIS A 429 23.90 9.63 -27.68
C HIS A 429 25.22 9.28 -28.38
N ALA A 430 26.36 9.73 -27.85
CA ALA A 430 27.67 9.39 -28.40
C ALA A 430 27.96 7.89 -28.29
N GLN A 431 27.72 7.27 -27.15
CA GLN A 431 27.90 5.83 -26.94
C GLN A 431 26.96 4.99 -27.81
N LEU A 432 25.72 5.45 -27.97
CA LEU A 432 24.75 4.81 -28.85
C LEU A 432 25.20 4.89 -30.30
N PHE A 433 25.71 6.01 -30.73
CA PHE A 433 26.20 6.23 -32.08
C PHE A 433 27.42 5.38 -32.43
N GLU A 434 28.41 5.27 -31.52
CA GLU A 434 29.54 4.34 -31.68
C GLU A 434 29.09 2.89 -31.79
N ARG A 435 28.14 2.49 -30.96
CA ARG A 435 27.55 1.13 -31.00
C ARG A 435 26.76 0.90 -32.29
N LEU A 436 26.10 1.92 -32.82
CA LEU A 436 25.42 1.93 -34.11
C LEU A 436 26.36 1.73 -35.26
N GLN A 437 27.49 2.45 -35.28
CA GLN A 437 28.51 2.33 -36.30
C GLN A 437 29.17 0.93 -36.26
N ALA A 438 29.46 0.42 -35.07
CA ALA A 438 30.05 -0.92 -34.90
C ALA A 438 29.10 -2.03 -35.38
N LEU A 439 27.80 -1.93 -35.06
CA LEU A 439 26.78 -2.85 -35.55
C LEU A 439 26.58 -2.80 -37.06
N ASN A 440 26.57 -1.61 -37.66
CA ASN A 440 26.49 -1.45 -39.10
C ASN A 440 27.72 -1.98 -39.83
N ALA A 441 28.92 -1.77 -39.27
CA ALA A 441 30.16 -2.32 -39.78
C ALA A 441 30.23 -3.86 -39.70
N ALA A 442 29.75 -4.43 -38.60
CA ALA A 442 29.68 -5.89 -38.42
C ALA A 442 28.68 -6.53 -39.41
N ARG A 443 27.54 -5.90 -39.62
CA ARG A 443 26.49 -6.38 -40.54
C ARG A 443 26.80 -6.16 -41.99
N ALA A 444 27.49 -5.08 -42.36
CA ALA A 444 28.02 -4.88 -43.72
C ALA A 444 29.05 -5.98 -44.07
N LYS A 445 29.71 -6.55 -43.07
CA LYS A 445 30.69 -7.65 -43.19
C LYS A 445 30.03 -9.02 -43.37
N GLU A 446 28.87 -9.24 -42.82
CA GLU A 446 28.04 -10.45 -42.95
C GLU A 446 27.21 -10.49 -44.26
N ALA A 447 27.35 -9.47 -45.05
CA ALA A 447 26.95 -9.25 -46.41
C ALA A 447 25.80 -10.06 -47.00
N GLY A 448 24.69 -9.38 -47.15
CA GLY A 448 23.71 -9.69 -48.18
C GLY A 448 22.30 -9.95 -47.72
N ARG A 449 21.97 -9.84 -46.42
CA ARG A 449 20.59 -10.02 -45.98
C ARG A 449 20.21 -9.03 -44.89
N VAL A 450 19.09 -8.36 -45.11
CA VAL A 450 18.27 -7.53 -44.23
C VAL A 450 19.02 -6.84 -43.09
N VAL A 451 19.35 -5.60 -43.32
CA VAL A 451 19.86 -4.71 -42.27
C VAL A 451 18.76 -4.50 -41.25
N VAL A 452 18.84 -5.16 -40.11
CA VAL A 452 18.09 -4.70 -38.93
C VAL A 452 18.73 -3.40 -38.51
N PRO A 453 18.00 -2.28 -38.52
CA PRO A 453 18.61 -1.02 -38.20
C PRO A 453 19.01 -0.98 -36.73
N PRO A 454 20.11 -0.31 -36.43
CA PRO A 454 20.58 -0.18 -35.07
C PRO A 454 19.61 0.64 -34.20
N ARG A 455 19.71 0.48 -32.92
CA ARG A 455 18.91 1.19 -31.90
C ARG A 455 19.06 2.70 -32.04
N VAL A 456 17.96 3.42 -32.27
CA VAL A 456 17.91 4.87 -32.33
C VAL A 456 17.11 5.36 -31.10
N PRO A 457 17.52 6.48 -30.46
CA PRO A 457 16.71 7.09 -29.41
C PRO A 457 15.27 7.35 -29.86
N SER A 458 14.32 7.33 -28.94
CA SER A 458 12.89 7.55 -29.20
C SER A 458 12.60 8.86 -29.96
N GLU A 459 13.45 9.86 -29.81
CA GLU A 459 13.38 11.15 -30.53
C GLU A 459 13.65 11.02 -32.05
N LEU A 460 14.23 9.89 -32.48
CA LEU A 460 14.48 9.58 -33.90
C LEU A 460 13.43 8.68 -34.53
N SER A 461 12.55 8.08 -33.70
CA SER A 461 11.52 7.15 -34.17
C SER A 461 10.24 7.84 -34.67
N ASP A 462 10.15 9.18 -34.59
CA ASP A 462 8.95 9.94 -34.92
C ASP A 462 8.55 9.96 -36.40
N ASP A 463 9.40 9.44 -37.29
CA ASP A 463 9.13 9.48 -38.73
C ASP A 463 8.27 8.29 -39.23
N VAL A 464 8.10 7.23 -38.39
CA VAL A 464 7.16 6.14 -38.68
C VAL A 464 6.07 6.14 -37.61
N GLU A 465 4.85 6.43 -38.04
CA GLU A 465 3.72 6.41 -37.12
C GLU A 465 3.64 5.09 -36.36
N PRO A 466 3.58 5.09 -35.02
CA PRO A 466 3.46 3.89 -34.22
C PRO A 466 2.29 2.98 -34.64
N SER A 467 1.21 3.58 -35.14
CA SER A 467 0.03 2.87 -35.69
C SER A 467 0.37 1.93 -36.82
N LYS A 468 1.35 2.26 -37.67
CA LYS A 468 1.81 1.43 -38.79
C LYS A 468 2.70 0.26 -38.35
N LEU A 469 3.29 0.36 -37.17
CA LEU A 469 4.16 -0.67 -36.59
C LEU A 469 3.38 -1.64 -35.68
N GLN A 470 2.20 -1.22 -35.23
CA GLN A 470 1.39 -2.01 -34.29
C GLN A 470 1.05 -3.44 -34.78
N PRO A 471 0.69 -3.66 -36.08
CA PRO A 471 0.43 -5.03 -36.56
C PRO A 471 1.64 -5.95 -36.37
N LEU A 472 2.84 -5.49 -36.75
CA LEU A 472 4.07 -6.26 -36.58
C LEU A 472 4.41 -6.46 -35.10
N ALA A 473 4.26 -5.44 -34.27
CA ALA A 473 4.48 -5.52 -32.83
C ALA A 473 3.61 -6.60 -32.18
N THR A 474 2.33 -6.64 -32.53
CA THR A 474 1.41 -7.66 -32.02
C THR A 474 1.81 -9.06 -32.47
N LEU A 475 2.29 -9.21 -33.72
CA LEU A 475 2.78 -10.51 -34.23
C LEU A 475 4.06 -10.94 -33.51
N LEU A 476 4.99 -10.03 -33.21
CA LEU A 476 6.19 -10.36 -32.41
C LEU A 476 5.79 -10.89 -31.01
N THR A 477 4.88 -10.22 -30.35
CA THR A 477 4.37 -10.70 -29.05
C THR A 477 3.69 -12.08 -29.21
N ALA A 478 2.90 -12.26 -30.27
CA ALA A 478 2.20 -13.52 -30.57
C ALA A 478 3.17 -14.70 -30.81
N LEU A 479 4.23 -14.48 -31.60
CA LEU A 479 5.25 -15.50 -31.86
C LEU A 479 5.89 -15.99 -30.54
N GLY A 480 6.17 -15.08 -29.62
CA GLY A 480 6.70 -15.43 -28.30
C GLY A 480 5.71 -16.17 -27.43
N ALA A 481 4.51 -15.63 -27.25
CA ALA A 481 3.47 -16.20 -26.39
C ALA A 481 3.02 -17.59 -26.85
N LEU A 482 2.92 -17.80 -28.16
CA LEU A 482 2.59 -19.10 -28.78
C LEU A 482 3.79 -20.04 -28.90
N LYS A 483 4.99 -19.61 -28.50
CA LYS A 483 6.24 -20.36 -28.58
C LYS A 483 6.49 -20.91 -29.99
N ALA A 484 6.26 -20.06 -31.00
CA ALA A 484 6.39 -20.42 -32.40
C ALA A 484 7.82 -20.95 -32.72
N PRO A 485 7.99 -21.93 -33.62
CA PRO A 485 9.29 -22.39 -34.04
C PRO A 485 10.16 -21.22 -34.54
N GLY A 486 11.40 -21.11 -34.04
CA GLY A 486 12.32 -20.03 -34.40
C GLY A 486 12.02 -18.67 -33.75
N ALA A 487 11.00 -18.54 -32.90
CA ALA A 487 10.62 -17.28 -32.25
C ALA A 487 11.76 -16.62 -31.48
N LEU A 488 12.61 -17.37 -30.79
CA LEU A 488 13.73 -16.85 -30.03
C LEU A 488 14.66 -15.99 -30.90
N GLU A 489 15.11 -16.52 -32.01
CA GLU A 489 16.03 -15.82 -32.92
C GLU A 489 15.38 -14.64 -33.61
N VAL A 490 14.12 -14.78 -34.03
CA VAL A 490 13.33 -13.67 -34.58
C VAL A 490 13.24 -12.52 -33.59
N LEU A 491 12.80 -12.81 -32.36
CA LEU A 491 12.57 -11.80 -31.35
C LEU A 491 13.88 -11.13 -30.86
N LYS A 492 14.97 -11.88 -30.74
CA LYS A 492 16.30 -11.30 -30.47
C LYS A 492 16.72 -10.29 -31.55
N GLY A 493 16.34 -10.52 -32.82
CA GLY A 493 16.59 -9.57 -33.88
C GLY A 493 15.92 -8.22 -33.70
N TYR A 494 14.81 -8.16 -32.96
CA TYR A 494 14.08 -6.90 -32.63
C TYR A 494 14.31 -6.40 -31.20
N ALA A 495 15.03 -7.12 -30.35
CA ALA A 495 15.25 -6.72 -28.95
C ALA A 495 15.98 -5.38 -28.82
N ASP A 496 16.76 -5.00 -29.84
CA ASP A 496 17.48 -3.72 -29.96
C ASP A 496 16.96 -2.88 -31.13
N ASP A 497 15.71 -3.08 -31.58
CA ASP A 497 15.14 -2.33 -32.71
C ASP A 497 15.05 -0.83 -32.39
N VAL A 498 15.18 -0.01 -33.46
CA VAL A 498 15.06 1.45 -33.39
C VAL A 498 13.70 1.92 -32.91
N SER A 499 12.66 1.17 -33.25
CA SER A 499 11.29 1.49 -32.82
C SER A 499 11.06 1.01 -31.39
N PRO A 500 10.72 1.91 -30.46
CA PRO A 500 10.35 1.50 -29.09
C PRO A 500 9.18 0.51 -29.07
N VAL A 501 8.26 0.64 -30.03
CA VAL A 501 7.07 -0.23 -30.14
C VAL A 501 7.48 -1.66 -30.50
N LEU A 502 8.31 -1.84 -31.54
CA LEU A 502 8.77 -3.18 -31.94
C LEU A 502 9.70 -3.78 -30.91
N ARG A 503 10.58 -2.97 -30.32
CA ARG A 503 11.49 -3.38 -29.26
C ARG A 503 10.73 -3.88 -28.03
N ALA A 504 9.76 -3.11 -27.54
CA ALA A 504 8.94 -3.52 -26.39
C ALA A 504 8.19 -4.82 -26.67
N ALA A 505 7.56 -4.93 -27.86
CA ALA A 505 6.83 -6.14 -28.25
C ALA A 505 7.73 -7.37 -28.36
N ALA A 506 8.93 -7.22 -28.90
CA ALA A 506 9.90 -8.31 -28.98
C ALA A 506 10.38 -8.77 -27.59
N LEU A 507 10.67 -7.81 -26.69
CA LEU A 507 11.06 -8.12 -25.32
C LEU A 507 9.93 -8.78 -24.52
N VAL A 508 8.68 -8.36 -24.71
CA VAL A 508 7.50 -9.02 -24.12
C VAL A 508 7.36 -10.45 -24.66
N GLY A 509 7.53 -10.63 -25.97
CA GLY A 509 7.52 -11.96 -26.58
C GLY A 509 8.66 -12.85 -26.03
N LEU A 510 9.86 -12.33 -25.91
CA LEU A 510 11.04 -13.03 -25.37
C LEU A 510 10.82 -13.55 -23.95
N ALA A 511 10.10 -12.80 -23.12
CA ALA A 511 9.74 -13.25 -21.77
C ALA A 511 9.07 -14.63 -21.76
N SER A 512 8.32 -14.97 -22.82
CA SER A 512 7.54 -16.21 -22.92
C SER A 512 8.29 -17.39 -23.59
N VAL A 513 9.42 -17.14 -24.27
CA VAL A 513 10.09 -18.16 -25.11
C VAL A 513 10.99 -19.11 -24.32
N GLY A 514 11.22 -18.86 -23.05
CA GLY A 514 12.03 -19.72 -22.20
C GLY A 514 13.13 -18.97 -21.45
N PRO A 515 14.05 -19.68 -20.76
CA PRO A 515 15.00 -19.04 -19.86
C PRO A 515 15.93 -18.02 -20.55
N GLU A 516 16.37 -18.31 -21.76
CA GLU A 516 17.24 -17.40 -22.51
C GLU A 516 16.52 -16.11 -22.92
N GLY A 517 15.28 -16.21 -23.37
CA GLY A 517 14.45 -15.05 -23.69
C GLY A 517 14.13 -14.21 -22.43
N MET A 518 13.80 -14.87 -21.33
CA MET A 518 13.58 -14.20 -20.03
C MET A 518 14.81 -13.41 -19.57
N GLU A 519 16.02 -13.94 -19.79
CA GLU A 519 17.24 -13.24 -19.41
C GLU A 519 17.50 -11.99 -20.24
N VAL A 520 17.20 -12.04 -21.55
CA VAL A 520 17.25 -10.84 -22.41
C VAL A 520 16.24 -9.79 -21.93
N THR A 521 15.02 -10.20 -21.63
CA THR A 521 13.99 -9.30 -21.10
C THR A 521 14.39 -8.71 -19.75
N ARG A 522 14.94 -9.53 -18.85
CA ARG A 522 15.45 -9.09 -17.55
C ARG A 522 16.60 -8.09 -17.67
N ALA A 523 17.48 -8.28 -18.63
CA ALA A 523 18.57 -7.32 -18.90
C ALA A 523 18.02 -5.96 -19.38
N ALA A 524 17.01 -5.97 -20.25
CA ALA A 524 16.34 -4.76 -20.71
C ALA A 524 15.55 -4.04 -19.62
N LEU A 525 15.04 -4.77 -18.62
CA LEU A 525 14.35 -4.18 -17.46
C LEU A 525 15.24 -3.22 -16.66
N LEU A 526 16.57 -3.37 -16.73
CA LEU A 526 17.51 -2.49 -16.03
C LEU A 526 17.79 -1.17 -16.76
N GLU A 527 17.20 -0.96 -17.93
CA GLU A 527 17.35 0.29 -18.66
C GLU A 527 16.46 1.39 -18.07
N PRO A 528 16.89 2.67 -18.11
CA PRO A 528 16.20 3.77 -17.47
C PRO A 528 15.01 4.28 -18.31
N ASP A 529 14.10 3.39 -18.69
CA ASP A 529 12.83 3.68 -19.35
C ASP A 529 11.69 3.10 -18.52
N ARG A 530 11.01 3.95 -17.78
CA ARG A 530 10.00 3.54 -16.79
C ARG A 530 8.79 2.84 -17.42
N GLU A 531 8.35 3.27 -18.59
CA GLU A 531 7.20 2.66 -19.25
C GLU A 531 7.56 1.29 -19.82
N LEU A 532 8.75 1.15 -20.37
CA LEU A 532 9.28 -0.15 -20.76
C LEU A 532 9.44 -1.06 -19.54
N GLN A 533 10.00 -0.57 -18.45
CA GLN A 533 10.17 -1.33 -17.21
C GLN A 533 8.84 -1.89 -16.68
N LYS A 534 7.77 -1.08 -16.65
CA LYS A 534 6.43 -1.54 -16.24
C LYS A 534 5.93 -2.68 -17.14
N THR A 535 6.06 -2.50 -18.43
CA THR A 535 5.61 -3.49 -19.42
C THR A 535 6.38 -4.80 -19.27
N LEU A 536 7.71 -4.74 -19.15
CA LEU A 536 8.57 -5.92 -19.02
C LEU A 536 8.42 -6.61 -17.66
N ALA A 537 8.24 -5.83 -16.58
CA ALA A 537 8.02 -6.39 -15.25
C ALA A 537 6.72 -7.22 -15.22
N LEU A 538 5.64 -6.71 -15.79
CA LEU A 538 4.40 -7.45 -15.89
C LEU A 538 4.54 -8.69 -16.79
N ALA A 539 5.17 -8.55 -17.95
CA ALA A 539 5.40 -9.66 -18.88
C ALA A 539 6.20 -10.81 -18.22
N LEU A 540 7.23 -10.48 -17.44
CA LEU A 540 8.01 -11.47 -16.68
C LEU A 540 7.17 -12.06 -15.54
N ALA A 541 6.44 -11.24 -14.77
CA ALA A 541 5.61 -11.73 -13.67
C ALA A 541 4.58 -12.78 -14.12
N GLU A 542 4.01 -12.59 -15.30
CA GLU A 542 3.04 -13.51 -15.92
C GLU A 542 3.64 -14.86 -16.37
N GLN A 543 4.97 -15.00 -16.42
CA GLN A 543 5.64 -16.27 -16.76
C GLN A 543 5.74 -17.23 -15.55
N GLY A 544 4.93 -17.00 -14.54
CA GLY A 544 4.88 -17.85 -13.34
C GLY A 544 6.16 -17.77 -12.52
N GLU A 545 6.51 -18.86 -11.84
CA GLU A 545 7.60 -18.90 -10.86
C GLU A 545 8.95 -18.46 -11.43
N ALA A 546 9.28 -18.91 -12.64
CA ALA A 546 10.55 -18.57 -13.28
C ALA A 546 10.68 -17.06 -13.58
N GLY A 547 9.62 -16.46 -14.10
CA GLY A 547 9.60 -15.03 -14.39
C GLY A 547 9.59 -14.18 -13.11
N GLN A 548 8.86 -14.60 -12.09
CA GLN A 548 8.86 -13.94 -10.77
C GLN A 548 10.26 -13.96 -10.13
N LEU A 549 10.98 -15.08 -10.22
CA LEU A 549 12.36 -15.16 -9.75
C LEU A 549 13.32 -14.27 -10.54
N ALA A 550 13.15 -14.19 -11.86
CA ALA A 550 13.92 -13.27 -12.69
C ALA A 550 13.72 -11.81 -12.28
N LEU A 551 12.48 -11.42 -11.94
CA LEU A 551 12.15 -10.11 -11.41
C LEU A 551 12.82 -9.84 -10.06
N VAL A 552 12.67 -10.75 -9.12
CA VAL A 552 13.25 -10.62 -7.78
C VAL A 552 14.77 -10.49 -7.85
N ALA A 553 15.43 -11.25 -8.75
CA ALA A 553 16.87 -11.17 -8.98
C ALA A 553 17.33 -9.80 -9.54
N SER A 554 16.42 -8.99 -10.09
CA SER A 554 16.73 -7.64 -10.58
C SER A 554 16.68 -6.56 -9.50
N LEU A 555 15.96 -6.78 -8.39
CA LEU A 555 15.74 -5.79 -7.32
C LEU A 555 16.99 -5.10 -6.82
N PRO A 556 18.11 -5.80 -6.54
CA PRO A 556 19.33 -5.14 -6.04
C PRO A 556 19.96 -4.14 -7.02
N LYS A 557 19.61 -4.21 -8.31
CA LYS A 557 20.17 -3.38 -9.39
C LYS A 557 19.25 -2.24 -9.81
N MET A 558 18.01 -2.19 -9.34
CA MET A 558 16.98 -1.26 -9.83
C MET A 558 16.97 0.11 -9.13
N GLY A 559 17.74 0.31 -8.07
CA GLY A 559 17.77 1.59 -7.35
C GLY A 559 16.36 2.05 -6.93
N SER A 560 15.96 3.25 -7.34
CA SER A 560 14.64 3.85 -7.04
C SER A 560 13.47 3.21 -7.80
N GLU A 561 13.72 2.38 -8.80
CA GLU A 561 12.66 1.80 -9.64
C GLU A 561 12.17 0.42 -9.15
N LYS A 562 12.56 0.02 -7.94
CA LYS A 562 12.10 -1.24 -7.31
C LYS A 562 10.59 -1.36 -7.21
N LEU A 563 9.88 -0.22 -7.05
CA LEU A 563 8.41 -0.18 -7.01
C LEU A 563 7.77 -0.83 -8.23
N VAL A 564 8.36 -0.69 -9.42
CA VAL A 564 7.83 -1.28 -10.66
C VAL A 564 7.80 -2.81 -10.58
N VAL A 565 8.87 -3.41 -10.07
CA VAL A 565 8.97 -4.87 -9.90
C VAL A 565 8.03 -5.36 -8.81
N LEU A 566 8.00 -4.68 -7.67
CA LEU A 566 7.16 -5.05 -6.53
C LEU A 566 5.67 -4.95 -6.87
N ASP A 567 5.28 -3.90 -7.61
CA ASP A 567 3.90 -3.74 -8.10
C ASP A 567 3.50 -4.88 -9.03
N ALA A 568 4.33 -5.23 -10.02
CA ALA A 568 4.07 -6.34 -10.92
C ALA A 568 3.90 -7.67 -10.18
N LEU A 569 4.77 -7.97 -9.20
CA LEU A 569 4.67 -9.16 -8.35
C LEU A 569 3.38 -9.16 -7.52
N THR A 570 2.99 -7.99 -7.01
CA THR A 570 1.77 -7.86 -6.20
C THR A 570 0.51 -8.15 -7.01
N ARG A 571 0.47 -7.75 -8.28
CA ARG A 571 -0.67 -7.95 -9.19
C ARG A 571 -0.85 -9.41 -9.62
N VAL A 572 0.24 -10.10 -9.90
CA VAL A 572 0.18 -11.48 -10.44
C VAL A 572 0.04 -12.51 -9.34
N GLY A 573 0.70 -12.33 -8.20
CA GLY A 573 0.63 -13.25 -7.09
C GLY A 573 1.94 -13.30 -6.30
N PRO A 574 1.96 -13.99 -5.15
CA PRO A 574 3.17 -14.10 -4.35
C PRO A 574 4.23 -14.91 -5.11
N PRO A 575 5.49 -14.45 -5.11
CA PRO A 575 6.59 -15.21 -5.68
C PRO A 575 6.92 -16.46 -4.83
N PRO A 576 7.73 -17.40 -5.35
CA PRO A 576 8.09 -18.61 -4.63
C PRO A 576 8.97 -18.30 -3.41
N ALA A 577 9.09 -19.30 -2.50
CA ALA A 577 9.79 -19.14 -1.22
C ALA A 577 11.25 -18.66 -1.38
N SER A 578 11.94 -19.03 -2.45
CA SER A 578 13.31 -18.58 -2.76
C SER A 578 13.46 -17.07 -2.96
N ALA A 579 12.36 -16.35 -3.17
CA ALA A 579 12.33 -14.89 -3.27
C ALA A 579 12.40 -14.17 -1.89
N SER A 580 12.31 -14.90 -0.78
CA SER A 580 12.22 -14.34 0.56
C SER A 580 13.43 -13.46 0.93
N GLU A 581 14.66 -13.92 0.68
CA GLU A 581 15.87 -13.20 1.06
C GLU A 581 16.02 -11.83 0.34
N PRO A 582 15.89 -11.73 -0.99
CA PRO A 582 15.90 -10.44 -1.66
C PRO A 582 14.80 -9.47 -1.19
N LEU A 583 13.59 -9.97 -0.95
CA LEU A 583 12.48 -9.15 -0.43
C LEU A 583 12.75 -8.64 1.00
N GLN A 584 13.38 -9.47 1.85
CA GLN A 584 13.87 -9.02 3.17
C GLN A 584 14.94 -7.92 3.04
N GLY A 585 15.76 -7.97 1.99
CA GLY A 585 16.70 -6.90 1.66
C GLY A 585 15.99 -5.56 1.45
N VAL A 586 14.91 -5.56 0.66
CA VAL A 586 14.09 -4.36 0.43
C VAL A 586 13.43 -3.86 1.72
N VAL A 587 12.92 -4.75 2.56
CA VAL A 587 12.34 -4.35 3.87
C VAL A 587 13.38 -3.64 4.75
N LYS A 588 14.63 -4.10 4.74
CA LYS A 588 15.73 -3.48 5.52
C LYS A 588 16.12 -2.08 5.01
N GLU A 589 15.94 -1.82 3.73
CA GLU A 589 16.20 -0.50 3.14
C GLU A 589 15.14 0.54 3.56
N GLY A 590 13.94 0.11 3.90
CA GLY A 590 12.84 0.99 4.30
C GLY A 590 12.09 1.61 3.12
N GLY A 591 11.37 2.71 3.37
CA GLY A 591 10.62 3.43 2.33
C GLY A 591 9.28 2.80 1.96
N ALA A 592 8.70 3.27 0.86
CA ALA A 592 7.43 2.76 0.32
C ALA A 592 7.58 1.33 -0.25
N GLU A 593 8.75 1.01 -0.76
CA GLU A 593 9.11 -0.30 -1.29
C GLU A 593 9.04 -1.39 -0.21
N ALA A 594 9.42 -1.04 1.01
CA ALA A 594 9.35 -1.96 2.15
C ALA A 594 7.92 -2.41 2.46
N ALA A 595 6.92 -1.56 2.23
CA ALA A 595 5.51 -1.90 2.41
C ALA A 595 5.07 -3.02 1.46
N LEU A 596 5.36 -2.88 0.16
CA LEU A 596 5.04 -3.91 -0.84
C LEU A 596 5.84 -5.19 -0.61
N ALA A 597 7.13 -5.07 -0.25
CA ALA A 597 7.96 -6.23 0.07
C ALA A 597 7.42 -6.99 1.30
N ALA A 598 7.02 -6.29 2.35
CA ALA A 598 6.39 -6.89 3.54
C ALA A 598 5.07 -7.59 3.17
N GLN A 599 4.23 -6.94 2.35
CA GLN A 599 2.99 -7.52 1.86
C GLN A 599 3.23 -8.84 1.09
N LEU A 600 4.22 -8.85 0.19
CA LEU A 600 4.61 -10.06 -0.56
C LEU A 600 5.10 -11.17 0.38
N LEU A 601 6.00 -10.85 1.33
CA LEU A 601 6.48 -11.79 2.34
C LEU A 601 5.34 -12.37 3.18
N GLY A 602 4.37 -11.54 3.56
CA GLY A 602 3.16 -11.98 4.26
C GLY A 602 2.30 -12.94 3.43
N ARG A 603 2.10 -12.65 2.14
CA ARG A 603 1.36 -13.51 1.20
C ARG A 603 2.07 -14.84 0.91
N MET A 604 3.40 -14.84 0.93
CA MET A 604 4.23 -16.04 0.81
C MET A 604 4.20 -16.91 2.08
N GLY A 605 3.85 -16.32 3.23
CA GLY A 605 3.96 -17.00 4.52
C GLY A 605 5.43 -17.25 4.94
N ALA A 606 6.35 -16.38 4.56
CA ALA A 606 7.80 -16.50 4.71
C ALA A 606 8.23 -16.31 6.18
N LYS A 607 8.08 -17.33 7.00
CA LYS A 607 8.35 -17.27 8.47
C LYS A 607 9.79 -16.90 8.81
N GLU A 608 10.74 -17.20 7.94
CA GLU A 608 12.14 -16.81 8.09
C GLU A 608 12.35 -15.28 8.01
N ALA A 609 11.38 -14.54 7.48
CA ALA A 609 11.40 -13.07 7.42
C ALA A 609 10.94 -12.40 8.73
N VAL A 610 10.36 -13.14 9.67
CA VAL A 610 9.84 -12.59 10.94
C VAL A 610 10.86 -11.71 11.67
N PRO A 611 12.14 -12.11 11.87
CA PRO A 611 13.12 -11.26 12.54
C PRO A 611 13.37 -9.92 11.82
N THR A 612 13.37 -9.94 10.48
CA THR A 612 13.54 -8.73 9.65
C THR A 612 12.34 -7.79 9.80
N LEU A 613 11.12 -8.35 9.77
CA LEU A 613 9.89 -7.60 9.93
C LEU A 613 9.76 -6.99 11.34
N LEU A 614 10.13 -7.74 12.39
CA LEU A 614 10.14 -7.22 13.76
C LEU A 614 11.11 -6.05 13.91
N LYS A 615 12.30 -6.15 13.32
CA LYS A 615 13.26 -5.04 13.31
C LYS A 615 12.72 -3.80 12.58
N ALA A 616 11.95 -3.99 11.51
CA ALA A 616 11.32 -2.87 10.81
C ALA A 616 10.23 -2.17 11.64
N LEU A 617 9.62 -2.84 12.63
CA LEU A 617 8.68 -2.24 13.58
C LEU A 617 9.38 -1.37 14.64
N ASP A 618 10.68 -1.59 14.92
CA ASP A 618 11.42 -0.75 15.86
C ASP A 618 11.68 0.66 15.30
N ASP A 619 11.62 0.83 13.98
CA ASP A 619 11.65 2.14 13.34
C ASP A 619 10.27 2.82 13.47
N SER A 620 10.17 3.79 14.36
CA SER A 620 8.93 4.52 14.67
C SER A 620 8.36 5.31 13.47
N ASN A 621 9.20 5.62 12.48
CA ASN A 621 8.82 6.39 11.28
C ASN A 621 8.60 5.50 10.06
N SER A 622 8.51 4.20 10.21
CA SER A 622 8.36 3.27 9.11
C SER A 622 7.03 3.49 8.38
N VAL A 623 7.09 3.93 7.14
CA VAL A 623 5.94 4.01 6.23
C VAL A 623 5.30 2.63 6.02
N ALA A 624 6.12 1.58 6.13
CA ALA A 624 5.70 0.19 5.96
C ALA A 624 5.05 -0.43 7.20
N ARG A 625 4.95 0.28 8.34
CA ARG A 625 4.51 -0.27 9.63
C ARG A 625 3.21 -1.06 9.55
N ARG A 626 2.20 -0.50 8.88
CA ARG A 626 0.90 -1.15 8.66
C ARG A 626 1.05 -2.50 7.95
N ASP A 627 1.78 -2.52 6.86
CA ASP A 627 1.92 -3.71 6.01
C ASP A 627 2.81 -4.77 6.67
N VAL A 628 3.80 -4.34 7.44
CA VAL A 628 4.63 -5.22 8.28
C VAL A 628 3.78 -5.91 9.35
N LEU A 629 2.90 -5.18 10.05
CA LEU A 629 1.97 -5.77 11.02
C LEU A 629 1.06 -6.82 10.36
N LEU A 630 0.47 -6.48 9.20
CA LEU A 630 -0.39 -7.40 8.47
C LEU A 630 0.36 -8.64 7.97
N ALA A 631 1.62 -8.49 7.57
CA ALA A 631 2.49 -9.59 7.14
C ALA A 631 2.80 -10.53 8.32
N LEU A 632 3.18 -10.00 9.48
CA LEU A 632 3.40 -10.79 10.69
C LEU A 632 2.14 -11.58 11.10
N GLY A 633 0.97 -10.93 10.99
CA GLY A 633 -0.31 -11.58 11.22
C GLY A 633 -0.60 -12.71 10.24
N ALA A 634 -0.26 -12.52 8.94
CA ALA A 634 -0.45 -13.55 7.92
C ALA A 634 0.47 -14.77 8.13
N MET A 635 1.68 -14.55 8.66
CA MET A 635 2.62 -15.63 9.01
C MET A 635 2.22 -16.41 10.25
N GLY A 636 1.37 -15.83 11.12
CA GLY A 636 0.83 -16.51 12.30
C GLY A 636 1.89 -16.81 13.38
N ASP A 637 2.96 -16.01 13.48
CA ASP A 637 4.01 -16.22 14.48
C ASP A 637 3.58 -15.69 15.85
N ALA A 638 3.18 -16.58 16.75
CA ALA A 638 2.73 -16.25 18.10
C ALA A 638 3.79 -15.51 18.95
N LYS A 639 5.09 -15.70 18.67
CA LYS A 639 6.16 -15.03 19.41
C LYS A 639 6.22 -13.53 19.13
N SER A 640 5.71 -13.11 17.98
CA SER A 640 5.63 -11.70 17.60
C SER A 640 4.49 -10.93 18.28
N ALA A 641 3.59 -11.63 18.98
CA ALA A 641 2.34 -11.05 19.51
C ALA A 641 2.59 -9.90 20.50
N GLU A 642 3.59 -10.02 21.38
CA GLU A 642 3.93 -8.97 22.34
C GLU A 642 4.35 -7.67 21.65
N VAL A 643 5.20 -7.78 20.62
CA VAL A 643 5.69 -6.62 19.85
C VAL A 643 4.55 -5.98 19.07
N VAL A 644 3.75 -6.79 18.37
CA VAL A 644 2.57 -6.34 17.63
C VAL A 644 1.53 -5.69 18.56
N GLY A 645 1.38 -6.21 19.77
CA GLY A 645 0.45 -5.68 20.77
C GLY A 645 0.73 -4.23 21.20
N ARG A 646 1.97 -3.76 21.08
CA ARG A 646 2.34 -2.37 21.39
C ARG A 646 1.63 -1.36 20.47
N ASP A 647 1.26 -1.80 19.26
CA ASP A 647 0.60 -0.95 18.26
C ASP A 647 -0.93 -0.92 18.37
N LEU A 648 -1.53 -1.68 19.29
CA LEU A 648 -3.00 -1.66 19.52
C LEU A 648 -3.51 -0.26 19.92
N TYR A 649 -2.66 0.55 20.52
CA TYR A 649 -3.00 1.91 20.94
C TYR A 649 -2.21 2.98 20.20
N HIS A 650 -1.75 2.69 19.00
CA HIS A 650 -1.04 3.66 18.14
C HIS A 650 -1.95 4.85 17.80
N ASP A 651 -1.37 6.04 17.58
CA ASP A 651 -2.13 7.26 17.29
C ASP A 651 -2.94 7.15 15.97
N LEU A 652 -2.38 6.48 14.96
CA LEU A 652 -3.01 6.27 13.67
C LEU A 652 -3.99 5.08 13.70
N PRO A 653 -5.25 5.26 13.32
CA PRO A 653 -6.26 4.21 13.37
C PRO A 653 -5.94 3.02 12.47
N GLU A 654 -5.35 3.24 11.29
CA GLU A 654 -4.94 2.19 10.37
C GLU A 654 -3.86 1.27 10.97
N ILE A 655 -2.99 1.78 11.82
CA ILE A 655 -1.99 0.98 12.54
C ILE A 655 -2.66 0.16 13.64
N ARG A 656 -3.58 0.77 14.41
CA ARG A 656 -4.36 0.03 15.44
C ARG A 656 -5.16 -1.11 14.81
N ALA A 657 -5.81 -0.85 13.69
CA ALA A 657 -6.59 -1.85 12.95
C ALA A 657 -5.70 -2.98 12.41
N ALA A 658 -4.52 -2.65 11.86
CA ALA A 658 -3.55 -3.64 11.39
C ALA A 658 -3.03 -4.52 12.54
N ALA A 659 -2.67 -3.92 13.68
CA ALA A 659 -2.21 -4.65 14.87
C ALA A 659 -3.29 -5.60 15.40
N ALA A 660 -4.54 -5.12 15.53
CA ALA A 660 -5.66 -5.94 15.96
C ALA A 660 -5.95 -7.10 14.98
N THR A 661 -5.89 -6.83 13.67
CA THR A 661 -6.05 -7.85 12.64
C THR A 661 -4.96 -8.91 12.71
N ALA A 662 -3.70 -8.48 12.89
CA ALA A 662 -2.54 -9.36 12.97
C ALA A 662 -2.65 -10.30 14.20
N LEU A 663 -2.93 -9.75 15.38
CA LEU A 663 -3.06 -10.53 16.61
C LEU A 663 -4.19 -11.57 16.53
N ARG A 664 -5.31 -11.21 15.92
CA ARG A 664 -6.41 -12.18 15.71
C ARG A 664 -6.00 -13.33 14.79
N LYS A 665 -5.22 -13.05 13.73
CA LYS A 665 -4.70 -14.09 12.83
C LYS A 665 -3.65 -14.98 13.50
N MET A 666 -2.86 -14.44 14.40
CA MET A 666 -1.87 -15.22 15.19
C MET A 666 -2.52 -16.21 16.15
N ASN A 667 -3.82 -16.05 16.45
CA ASN A 667 -4.61 -16.92 17.32
C ASN A 667 -3.91 -17.25 18.66
N THR A 668 -3.31 -16.26 19.28
CA THR A 668 -2.44 -16.40 20.45
C THR A 668 -3.22 -16.68 21.74
N GLY A 669 -4.56 -16.80 21.70
CA GLY A 669 -5.39 -16.77 22.89
C GLY A 669 -5.28 -15.45 23.64
N ALA A 670 -4.77 -14.40 22.95
CA ALA A 670 -4.52 -13.09 23.53
C ALA A 670 -5.75 -12.61 24.30
N GLU A 671 -5.48 -12.17 25.50
CA GLU A 671 -6.45 -11.68 26.46
C GLU A 671 -7.53 -10.85 25.78
N ALA A 672 -8.78 -11.15 26.07
CA ALA A 672 -9.95 -10.48 25.47
C ALA A 672 -9.93 -8.96 25.70
N GLU A 673 -9.23 -8.51 26.70
CA GLU A 673 -9.26 -7.16 27.26
C GLU A 673 -8.76 -6.06 26.32
N PRO A 674 -7.61 -6.16 25.61
CA PRO A 674 -7.19 -5.13 24.64
C PRO A 674 -8.18 -4.97 23.50
N PHE A 675 -8.76 -6.07 23.04
CA PHE A 675 -9.78 -6.04 21.98
C PHE A 675 -11.09 -5.42 22.47
N ASP A 676 -11.49 -5.67 23.72
CA ASP A 676 -12.70 -5.07 24.31
C ASP A 676 -12.58 -3.56 24.41
N ALA A 677 -11.39 -3.03 24.74
CA ALA A 677 -11.12 -1.60 24.69
C ALA A 677 -11.28 -1.02 23.29
N LEU A 678 -10.71 -1.68 22.28
CA LEU A 678 -10.75 -1.22 20.87
C LEU A 678 -12.15 -1.36 20.25
N LYS A 679 -13.05 -2.17 20.77
CA LYS A 679 -14.47 -2.17 20.36
C LYS A 679 -15.18 -0.85 20.67
N GLY A 680 -14.63 -0.02 21.57
CA GLY A 680 -15.08 1.34 21.86
C GLY A 680 -14.44 2.42 20.99
N ASP A 681 -13.52 2.09 20.08
CA ASP A 681 -12.79 3.06 19.26
C ASP A 681 -13.74 3.91 18.40
N TYR A 682 -13.30 5.14 18.11
CA TYR A 682 -14.05 6.02 17.22
C TYR A 682 -14.15 5.46 15.81
N PHE A 683 -13.06 4.91 15.29
CA PHE A 683 -12.95 4.46 13.90
C PHE A 683 -13.55 3.06 13.71
N ARG A 684 -14.46 2.96 12.75
CA ARG A 684 -15.14 1.70 12.40
C ARG A 684 -14.13 0.57 12.08
N GLU A 685 -13.10 0.88 11.30
CA GLU A 685 -12.08 -0.12 10.92
C GLU A 685 -11.38 -0.75 12.12
N VAL A 686 -11.07 0.04 13.16
CA VAL A 686 -10.46 -0.46 14.39
C VAL A 686 -11.42 -1.37 15.15
N ARG A 687 -12.69 -0.95 15.28
CA ARG A 687 -13.71 -1.78 15.94
C ARG A 687 -13.94 -3.11 15.22
N VAL A 688 -13.99 -3.11 13.89
CA VAL A 688 -14.11 -4.33 13.06
C VAL A 688 -12.90 -5.24 13.25
N ALA A 689 -11.70 -4.68 13.19
CA ALA A 689 -10.47 -5.41 13.44
C ALA A 689 -10.44 -6.03 14.86
N ALA A 690 -10.98 -5.33 15.85
CA ALA A 690 -11.13 -5.84 17.22
C ALA A 690 -12.28 -6.86 17.39
N GLY A 691 -13.06 -7.12 16.34
CA GLY A 691 -14.14 -8.11 16.35
C GLY A 691 -15.47 -7.59 16.86
N ALA A 692 -15.72 -6.27 16.81
CA ALA A 692 -17.04 -5.74 17.11
C ALA A 692 -18.06 -6.21 16.06
N SER A 693 -19.23 -6.67 16.52
CA SER A 693 -20.37 -6.96 15.65
C SER A 693 -21.09 -5.66 15.32
N LEU A 694 -21.02 -5.22 14.08
CA LEU A 694 -21.64 -3.97 13.62
C LEU A 694 -23.16 -4.03 13.52
N THR A 695 -23.77 -5.24 13.66
CA THR A 695 -25.20 -5.46 13.50
C THR A 695 -26.04 -5.13 14.74
N LYS A 696 -25.44 -4.78 15.89
CA LYS A 696 -26.15 -4.55 17.15
C LYS A 696 -26.17 -3.10 17.65
N GLU A 697 -25.49 -2.16 17.01
CA GLU A 697 -25.48 -0.77 17.50
C GLU A 697 -26.79 0.00 17.23
N GLY A 698 -27.70 -0.55 16.45
CA GLY A 698 -29.01 0.07 16.14
C GLY A 698 -30.15 -0.12 17.14
N THR A 699 -29.98 -0.96 18.19
CA THR A 699 -31.11 -1.34 19.07
C THR A 699 -30.93 -1.00 20.57
N ALA A 700 -29.80 -0.41 20.98
CA ALA A 700 -29.52 -0.19 22.41
C ALA A 700 -29.80 1.22 22.96
N ALA A 701 -30.30 2.17 22.15
CA ALA A 701 -30.57 3.54 22.59
C ALA A 701 -32.07 3.88 22.69
N GLY A 702 -32.95 2.89 22.87
CA GLY A 702 -34.39 3.06 22.96
C GLY A 702 -35.02 2.69 24.33
N GLY A 703 -34.27 2.83 25.45
CA GLY A 703 -34.82 2.44 26.74
C GLY A 703 -34.17 3.07 27.96
N ALA A 704 -34.32 4.40 28.09
CA ALA A 704 -34.31 5.05 29.40
C ALA A 704 -34.99 6.41 29.27
N ARG A 705 -36.20 6.46 29.76
CA ARG A 705 -36.94 7.71 30.09
C ARG A 705 -36.27 8.45 31.21
#